data_e7815a3ffb4bb6eeda6e791a00852b12
#
_entry.id   e7815a3ffb4bb6eeda6e791a00852b12
#
_cell.length_a   1.000
_cell.length_b   1.000
_cell.length_c   1.000
_cell.angle_alpha   90.00
_cell.angle_beta   90.00
_cell.angle_gamma   90.00
#
_symmetry.space_group_name_H-M   'P 1'
#
loop_
_entity.id
_entity.type
_entity.pdbx_description
1 polymer ?
#
loop_
_entity_poly.entity_id
_entity_poly.type
_entity_poly.pdbx_seq_one_letter_code
_entity_poly.pdbx_strand_id
1 'polypeptide(L)'
;MKSKTTFSINQSSMAFLIGMLLCISSVSITVSAQNMQDTIIAHFNLLEKVPQEKLYLHLDKPFYGAGEKIWFKGYLVNAVTHQDNTQSNFIITALVNRSDSIIERRKIRRDSLGFHNAFSLPPTLPAGDYYLRGYSNWMLNQEPEFFYSHNLKIGNSIDNTIVSTIEYQQEDETHYTAKIKFTSNTQETFNNTTIRYRYIENGKVEDKGKRKTDENGLISISLPDLKPAATRQIIVEFDDPQYIYKKTFYLPSFTKDFDIKFFPEGGALLAVPHQNIAFKAQGADGLSKEIEGFLFNSQGDTLTVFRSEHDGMGVFTLNPSDGNSYYVIAKSGDGISKRFNLPAVEQQGITLSMTHYKKEIRYEIQKTSTTEWPERLFLIAHTRGKLAILQPINANRPFGRMNDSLFHVGITHFMLIDQQGNALSERLVFIPDRNPHQWQILPDKPTYGKREKVSLQIAAKDHNGNPIEGSFSISITDRRSIRPDSLADNIVSNLLLTSDLKGYVENPGYYFLHQDLRTLRTLDFLMMTHGWRRHHIKNVVTPPSLNLANYIEKGQTISGRIKGFFGGNVKKGPICVLAPKQKIVATTTTDEKGEFIVNTSFKDSTTFLVQARTKRGFAGVDIEIDTPKYPAASPKSPFRNEAATFMEDYLLNTRDQYYMEGGMRVYNLKEVLVTGSRKKPGSESIYTGGINTYTIEGDKLENYGAQTAFDAVSRLPGVSVTNGNEIHIRNNPEQPVIVIDDVVYEDDNDILTMIQTSDMSSLSLLRGADAAILGSRGAAGAIVITLKEGKDLPARPARGIITCTPLGYSDSVEFYQPTYDTPEKKNAQRSDLRSTIYWNPALQLNAEGKATIEYYTPDSTAPEDIIIEGVDKNGKVCRIVQTINN
;
A
#
# COMPACT_ATOMS: atom_id res chain seq x y z
N MET A 1 42.72 60.28 -35.37
CA MET A 1 42.41 61.14 -34.20
C MET A 1 41.43 60.41 -33.24
N LYS A 2 41.92 60.02 -32.09
CA LYS A 2 41.16 59.24 -31.08
C LYS A 2 40.60 60.24 -30.06
N SER A 3 39.29 60.30 -29.87
CA SER A 3 38.67 61.07 -28.78
C SER A 3 38.33 60.10 -27.66
N LYS A 4 38.98 60.24 -26.52
CA LYS A 4 38.65 59.61 -25.25
C LYS A 4 37.63 60.45 -24.54
N THR A 5 36.45 59.95 -24.29
CA THR A 5 35.46 60.51 -23.37
C THR A 5 35.57 59.82 -22.03
N THR A 6 36.09 60.54 -21.06
CA THR A 6 36.13 60.17 -19.64
C THR A 6 34.79 60.51 -18.97
N PHE A 7 34.07 59.51 -18.46
CA PHE A 7 32.89 59.75 -17.60
C PHE A 7 33.38 59.86 -16.13
N SER A 8 33.21 61.06 -15.55
CA SER A 8 33.40 61.29 -14.12
C SER A 8 32.13 60.96 -13.38
N ILE A 9 32.13 59.91 -12.53
CA ILE A 9 31.06 59.61 -11.61
C ILE A 9 31.16 60.52 -10.40
N ASN A 10 30.10 61.26 -10.13
CA ASN A 10 30.00 62.29 -9.11
C ASN A 10 29.94 61.58 -7.71
N GLN A 11 30.83 61.91 -6.78
CA GLN A 11 30.98 61.34 -5.45
C GLN A 11 29.70 61.41 -4.56
N SER A 12 28.77 62.34 -4.88
CA SER A 12 27.48 62.40 -4.19
C SER A 12 26.49 61.29 -4.49
N SER A 13 26.56 60.62 -5.67
CA SER A 13 25.71 59.51 -6.04
C SER A 13 26.13 58.20 -5.37
N MET A 14 27.41 58.06 -5.04
CA MET A 14 27.94 56.86 -4.37
C MET A 14 27.66 56.85 -2.85
N ALA A 15 27.59 58.03 -2.21
CA ALA A 15 27.18 58.18 -0.82
C ALA A 15 25.69 57.87 -0.60
N PHE A 16 24.84 58.16 -1.63
CA PHE A 16 23.40 57.88 -1.56
C PHE A 16 23.11 56.37 -1.74
N LEU A 17 23.87 55.67 -2.59
CA LEU A 17 23.75 54.20 -2.75
C LEU A 17 24.29 53.41 -1.53
N ILE A 18 25.35 53.88 -0.89
CA ILE A 18 25.88 53.23 0.32
C ILE A 18 24.99 53.52 1.53
N GLY A 19 24.36 54.69 1.61
CA GLY A 19 23.35 55.01 2.64
C GLY A 19 22.09 54.17 2.48
N MET A 20 21.66 53.84 1.26
CA MET A 20 20.51 52.99 0.99
C MET A 20 20.80 51.53 1.24
N LEU A 21 22.05 51.03 1.03
CA LEU A 21 22.45 49.64 1.37
C LEU A 21 22.68 49.47 2.87
N LEU A 22 23.03 50.49 3.63
CA LEU A 22 23.19 50.42 5.10
C LEU A 22 21.84 50.52 5.86
N CYS A 23 20.80 51.07 5.25
CA CYS A 23 19.45 51.06 5.81
C CYS A 23 18.70 49.76 5.61
N ILE A 24 19.14 48.84 4.73
CA ILE A 24 18.51 47.52 4.52
C ILE A 24 19.07 46.48 5.51
N SER A 25 20.19 46.75 6.19
CA SER A 25 20.85 45.78 7.10
C SER A 25 20.49 45.93 8.58
N SER A 26 19.54 46.78 8.94
CA SER A 26 19.11 46.94 10.35
C SER A 26 17.60 46.99 10.58
N VAL A 27 16.81 46.31 9.76
CA VAL A 27 15.47 45.93 10.16
C VAL A 27 15.60 44.64 10.94
N SER A 28 16.00 44.73 12.19
CA SER A 28 15.70 43.74 13.18
C SER A 28 14.19 43.64 13.24
N ILE A 29 13.59 42.60 12.67
CA ILE A 29 12.17 42.32 12.77
C ILE A 29 11.93 42.02 14.25
N THR A 30 11.60 43.01 15.04
CA THR A 30 11.04 42.82 16.37
C THR A 30 9.63 42.28 16.17
N VAL A 31 9.52 40.97 16.23
CA VAL A 31 8.25 40.25 16.13
C VAL A 31 7.45 40.62 17.39
N SER A 32 6.39 41.41 17.25
CA SER A 32 5.45 41.72 18.36
C SER A 32 4.66 40.45 18.69
N ALA A 33 4.01 40.37 19.85
CA ALA A 33 3.29 39.18 20.26
C ALA A 33 2.10 38.80 19.37
N GLN A 34 1.46 39.82 18.86
CA GLN A 34 0.37 39.62 17.91
C GLN A 34 0.93 39.03 16.62
N ASN A 35 2.14 39.43 16.27
CA ASN A 35 2.88 38.87 15.13
C ASN A 35 3.27 37.40 15.33
N MET A 36 3.60 36.92 16.56
CA MET A 36 3.95 35.50 16.78
C MET A 36 2.73 34.59 16.68
N GLN A 37 1.57 34.98 17.23
CA GLN A 37 0.32 34.20 17.07
C GLN A 37 -0.06 34.12 15.59
N ASP A 38 0.02 35.23 14.85
CA ASP A 38 -0.25 35.27 13.42
C ASP A 38 0.75 34.39 12.65
N THR A 39 2.02 34.36 13.06
CA THR A 39 3.07 33.49 12.47
C THR A 39 2.76 32.03 12.70
N ILE A 40 2.39 31.63 13.92
CA ILE A 40 1.97 30.28 14.25
C ILE A 40 0.77 29.86 13.37
N ILE A 41 -0.28 30.69 13.34
CA ILE A 41 -1.48 30.42 12.52
C ILE A 41 -1.10 30.29 11.03
N ALA A 42 -0.25 31.19 10.51
CA ALA A 42 0.20 31.12 9.12
C ALA A 42 0.97 29.83 8.80
N HIS A 43 1.84 29.37 9.71
CA HIS A 43 2.57 28.13 9.57
C HIS A 43 1.61 26.92 9.47
N PHE A 44 0.65 26.79 10.37
CA PHE A 44 -0.31 25.70 10.36
C PHE A 44 -1.28 25.80 9.18
N ASN A 45 -1.68 26.99 8.76
CA ASN A 45 -2.49 27.19 7.54
C ASN A 45 -1.76 26.71 6.29
N LEU A 46 -0.44 26.81 6.22
CA LEU A 46 0.34 26.24 5.11
C LEU A 46 0.30 24.71 5.12
N LEU A 47 0.42 24.09 6.29
CA LEU A 47 0.31 22.63 6.45
C LEU A 47 -1.10 22.14 6.08
N GLU A 48 -2.17 22.86 6.49
CA GLU A 48 -3.56 22.49 6.21
C GLU A 48 -3.92 22.55 4.71
N LYS A 49 -3.28 23.46 3.95
CA LYS A 49 -3.48 23.58 2.49
C LYS A 49 -3.03 22.34 1.71
N VAL A 50 -2.15 21.52 2.28
CA VAL A 50 -1.65 20.31 1.64
C VAL A 50 -2.61 19.16 1.95
N PRO A 51 -3.30 18.60 0.96
CA PRO A 51 -4.16 17.44 1.18
C PRO A 51 -3.37 16.30 1.83
N GLN A 52 -3.99 15.60 2.75
CA GLN A 52 -3.38 14.45 3.40
C GLN A 52 -4.31 13.25 3.26
N GLU A 53 -3.78 12.11 2.85
CA GLU A 53 -4.53 10.89 2.63
C GLU A 53 -4.05 9.77 3.53
N LYS A 54 -4.98 8.93 4.00
CA LYS A 54 -4.75 7.63 4.65
C LYS A 54 -5.45 6.56 3.85
N LEU A 55 -4.82 5.40 3.72
CA LEU A 55 -5.41 4.23 3.09
C LEU A 55 -5.49 3.08 4.10
N TYR A 56 -6.64 2.43 4.14
CA TYR A 56 -6.88 1.16 4.83
C TYR A 56 -7.54 0.19 3.85
N LEU A 57 -7.20 -1.12 3.95
CA LEU A 57 -7.83 -2.18 3.18
C LEU A 57 -8.59 -3.11 4.13
N HIS A 58 -9.91 -3.19 4.02
CA HIS A 58 -10.72 -4.24 4.63
C HIS A 58 -10.64 -5.49 3.77
N LEU A 59 -10.21 -6.60 4.35
CA LEU A 59 -10.10 -7.90 3.69
C LEU A 59 -11.27 -8.79 4.10
N ASP A 60 -11.67 -9.71 3.22
CA ASP A 60 -12.76 -10.64 3.53
C ASP A 60 -12.42 -11.62 4.67
N LYS A 61 -11.14 -11.96 4.87
CA LYS A 61 -10.67 -12.84 5.94
C LYS A 61 -9.18 -12.62 6.24
N PRO A 62 -8.65 -13.10 7.39
CA PRO A 62 -7.27 -12.78 7.83
C PRO A 62 -6.19 -13.68 7.23
N PHE A 63 -6.51 -14.82 6.61
CA PHE A 63 -5.56 -15.74 5.99
C PHE A 63 -6.19 -16.51 4.83
N TYR A 64 -5.37 -17.08 3.95
CA TYR A 64 -5.81 -17.62 2.66
C TYR A 64 -5.08 -18.91 2.31
N GLY A 65 -5.71 -19.72 1.44
CA GLY A 65 -5.07 -20.81 0.74
C GLY A 65 -4.56 -20.39 -0.65
N ALA A 66 -3.46 -20.98 -1.10
CA ALA A 66 -3.02 -20.81 -2.49
C ALA A 66 -4.15 -21.28 -3.44
N GLY A 67 -4.39 -20.49 -4.49
CA GLY A 67 -5.52 -20.70 -5.40
C GLY A 67 -6.78 -19.92 -5.02
N GLU A 68 -6.90 -19.35 -3.85
CA GLU A 68 -8.03 -18.50 -3.44
C GLU A 68 -7.90 -17.05 -3.93
N LYS A 69 -8.92 -16.26 -3.63
CA LYS A 69 -8.92 -14.81 -3.89
C LYS A 69 -8.87 -14.05 -2.57
N ILE A 70 -8.04 -13.03 -2.50
CA ILE A 70 -8.03 -12.03 -1.43
C ILE A 70 -8.94 -10.90 -1.86
N TRP A 71 -10.16 -10.88 -1.34
CA TRP A 71 -11.11 -9.79 -1.61
C TRP A 71 -10.81 -8.61 -0.71
N PHE A 72 -10.90 -7.40 -1.24
CA PHE A 72 -10.67 -6.21 -0.43
C PHE A 72 -11.47 -4.99 -0.88
N LYS A 73 -11.73 -4.12 0.10
CA LYS A 73 -12.23 -2.75 -0.05
C LYS A 73 -11.18 -1.77 0.45
N GLY A 74 -10.82 -0.79 -0.38
CA GLY A 74 -9.92 0.29 -0.01
C GLY A 74 -10.69 1.51 0.51
N TYR A 75 -10.32 1.99 1.70
CA TYR A 75 -10.80 3.23 2.30
C TYR A 75 -9.68 4.26 2.21
N LEU A 76 -9.74 5.10 1.17
CA LEU A 76 -8.83 6.24 1.00
C LEU A 76 -9.53 7.48 1.54
N VAL A 77 -9.11 7.95 2.70
CA VAL A 77 -9.79 9.01 3.43
C VAL A 77 -8.88 10.21 3.66
N ASN A 78 -9.49 11.38 3.90
CA ASN A 78 -8.77 12.52 4.43
C ASN A 78 -8.15 12.16 5.78
N ALA A 79 -6.86 12.43 5.93
CA ALA A 79 -6.11 11.93 7.06
C ALA A 79 -6.44 12.61 8.41
N VAL A 80 -7.09 13.76 8.39
CA VAL A 80 -7.50 14.51 9.58
C VAL A 80 -8.97 14.24 9.94
N THR A 81 -9.86 14.37 8.94
CA THR A 81 -11.31 14.28 9.14
C THR A 81 -11.85 12.87 8.91
N HIS A 82 -11.05 11.97 8.32
CA HIS A 82 -11.42 10.62 7.88
C HIS A 82 -12.58 10.58 6.87
N GLN A 83 -13.00 11.71 6.32
CA GLN A 83 -14.04 11.76 5.29
C GLN A 83 -13.53 11.20 3.97
N ASP A 84 -14.42 10.54 3.21
CA ASP A 84 -14.14 10.06 1.85
C ASP A 84 -14.29 11.20 0.83
N ASN A 85 -13.46 12.24 0.98
CA ASN A 85 -13.42 13.41 0.10
C ASN A 85 -12.05 13.62 -0.56
N THR A 86 -11.25 12.55 -0.67
CA THR A 86 -9.93 12.59 -1.29
C THR A 86 -10.03 12.79 -2.81
N GLN A 87 -9.01 13.44 -3.38
CA GLN A 87 -8.98 13.76 -4.81
C GLN A 87 -8.29 12.69 -5.66
N SER A 88 -7.58 11.73 -5.04
CA SER A 88 -6.92 10.64 -5.76
C SER A 88 -7.96 9.65 -6.27
N ASN A 89 -7.92 9.37 -7.57
CA ASN A 89 -8.82 8.41 -8.23
C ASN A 89 -8.21 7.02 -8.38
N PHE A 90 -6.96 6.84 -7.96
CA PHE A 90 -6.26 5.56 -8.05
C PHE A 90 -5.51 5.26 -6.76
N ILE A 91 -5.54 3.99 -6.38
CA ILE A 91 -4.63 3.42 -5.38
C ILE A 91 -3.79 2.32 -6.03
N ILE A 92 -2.59 2.13 -5.52
CA ILE A 92 -1.71 1.03 -5.89
C ILE A 92 -1.68 0.06 -4.71
N THR A 93 -1.95 -1.21 -5.00
CA THR A 93 -1.88 -2.30 -4.04
C THR A 93 -0.88 -3.34 -4.53
N ALA A 94 -0.15 -3.98 -3.63
CA ALA A 94 0.80 -5.04 -3.96
C ALA A 94 0.76 -6.16 -2.94
N LEU A 95 0.76 -7.40 -3.42
CA LEU A 95 1.02 -8.60 -2.64
C LEU A 95 2.52 -8.88 -2.70
N VAL A 96 3.16 -9.00 -1.55
CA VAL A 96 4.60 -9.12 -1.40
C VAL A 96 4.91 -10.32 -0.50
N ASN A 97 5.94 -11.09 -0.81
CA ASN A 97 6.39 -12.17 0.06
C ASN A 97 7.32 -11.64 1.17
N ARG A 98 7.63 -12.48 2.14
CA ARG A 98 8.52 -12.14 3.27
C ARG A 98 9.95 -11.73 2.85
N SER A 99 10.38 -12.06 1.63
CA SER A 99 11.68 -11.66 1.06
C SER A 99 11.59 -10.36 0.24
N ASP A 100 10.55 -9.56 0.45
CA ASP A 100 10.26 -8.29 -0.23
C ASP A 100 10.13 -8.39 -1.77
N SER A 101 9.89 -9.61 -2.29
CA SER A 101 9.61 -9.81 -3.71
C SER A 101 8.13 -9.61 -3.98
N ILE A 102 7.82 -8.79 -4.96
CA ILE A 102 6.45 -8.49 -5.37
C ILE A 102 5.90 -9.67 -6.16
N ILE A 103 4.82 -10.28 -5.67
CA ILE A 103 4.09 -11.35 -6.34
C ILE A 103 3.17 -10.76 -7.40
N GLU A 104 2.40 -9.74 -7.02
CA GLU A 104 1.50 -9.04 -7.92
C GLU A 104 1.33 -7.59 -7.46
N ARG A 105 1.20 -6.67 -8.42
CA ARG A 105 0.86 -5.26 -8.18
C ARG A 105 -0.36 -4.90 -8.99
N ARG A 106 -1.30 -4.20 -8.37
CA ARG A 106 -2.52 -3.72 -9.02
C ARG A 106 -2.71 -2.24 -8.82
N LYS A 107 -3.19 -1.57 -9.85
CA LYS A 107 -3.69 -0.20 -9.79
C LYS A 107 -5.21 -0.27 -9.81
N ILE A 108 -5.84 0.25 -8.76
CA ILE A 108 -7.28 0.20 -8.59
C ILE A 108 -7.85 1.59 -8.84
N ARG A 109 -8.82 1.68 -9.73
CA ARG A 109 -9.54 2.92 -10.01
C ARG A 109 -10.75 3.05 -9.09
N ARG A 110 -11.00 4.25 -8.59
CA ARG A 110 -12.24 4.56 -7.87
C ARG A 110 -13.42 4.48 -8.84
N ASP A 111 -14.45 3.74 -8.47
CA ASP A 111 -15.75 3.69 -9.14
C ASP A 111 -16.88 4.15 -8.20
N SER A 112 -18.15 3.90 -8.58
CA SER A 112 -19.31 4.27 -7.76
C SER A 112 -19.38 3.56 -6.40
N LEU A 113 -18.69 2.42 -6.26
CA LEU A 113 -18.58 1.63 -5.03
C LEU A 113 -17.30 1.93 -4.25
N GLY A 114 -16.45 2.85 -4.74
CA GLY A 114 -15.15 3.22 -4.19
C GLY A 114 -14.00 2.39 -4.76
N PHE A 115 -12.99 2.08 -3.96
CA PHE A 115 -11.88 1.22 -4.37
C PHE A 115 -12.12 -0.21 -3.91
N HIS A 116 -12.29 -1.14 -4.83
CA HIS A 116 -12.44 -2.55 -4.49
C HIS A 116 -11.86 -3.44 -5.59
N ASN A 117 -11.36 -4.60 -5.21
CA ASN A 117 -10.82 -5.60 -6.14
C ASN A 117 -10.55 -6.93 -5.40
N ALA A 118 -9.88 -7.86 -6.08
CA ALA A 118 -9.36 -9.08 -5.48
C ALA A 118 -7.99 -9.44 -6.06
N PHE A 119 -7.10 -10.03 -5.26
CA PHE A 119 -5.93 -10.74 -5.77
C PHE A 119 -6.28 -12.20 -5.98
N SER A 120 -5.98 -12.75 -7.15
CA SER A 120 -6.13 -14.19 -7.43
C SER A 120 -4.81 -14.88 -7.12
N LEU A 121 -4.76 -15.66 -6.05
CA LEU A 121 -3.54 -16.35 -5.64
C LEU A 121 -3.25 -17.51 -6.60
N PRO A 122 -2.04 -17.61 -7.17
CA PRO A 122 -1.67 -18.78 -7.96
C PRO A 122 -1.79 -20.06 -7.12
N PRO A 123 -2.32 -21.17 -7.67
CA PRO A 123 -2.36 -22.45 -6.95
C PRO A 123 -0.97 -22.98 -6.54
N THR A 124 0.06 -22.56 -7.26
CA THR A 124 1.47 -22.92 -7.02
C THR A 124 2.17 -21.96 -6.06
N LEU A 125 1.44 -20.98 -5.48
CA LEU A 125 2.04 -20.03 -4.56
C LEU A 125 2.52 -20.78 -3.30
N PRO A 126 3.80 -20.64 -2.91
CA PRO A 126 4.33 -21.33 -1.73
C PRO A 126 3.60 -20.92 -0.45
N ALA A 127 3.42 -21.87 0.47
CA ALA A 127 2.97 -21.53 1.81
C ALA A 127 3.98 -20.64 2.52
N GLY A 128 3.49 -19.66 3.30
CA GLY A 128 4.38 -18.75 4.04
C GLY A 128 3.74 -17.43 4.44
N ASP A 129 4.60 -16.53 4.89
CA ASP A 129 4.25 -15.18 5.29
C ASP A 129 4.34 -14.25 4.09
N TYR A 130 3.31 -13.45 3.92
CA TYR A 130 3.16 -12.42 2.91
C TYR A 130 2.68 -11.14 3.55
N TYR A 131 2.67 -10.05 2.83
CA TYR A 131 1.99 -8.83 3.25
C TYR A 131 1.39 -8.08 2.06
N LEU A 132 0.29 -7.40 2.34
CA LEU A 132 -0.31 -6.45 1.41
C LEU A 132 0.21 -5.06 1.71
N ARG A 133 0.52 -4.32 0.68
CA ARG A 133 0.91 -2.92 0.74
C ARG A 133 -0.03 -2.09 -0.12
N GLY A 134 -0.40 -0.89 0.37
CA GLY A 134 -1.29 -0.01 -0.37
C GLY A 134 -0.96 1.46 -0.17
N TYR A 135 -1.08 2.28 -1.22
CA TYR A 135 -0.86 3.74 -1.20
C TYR A 135 -1.47 4.41 -2.44
N SER A 136 -1.74 5.71 -2.37
CA SER A 136 -2.02 6.55 -3.54
C SER A 136 -0.72 7.17 -4.07
N ASN A 137 -0.71 7.66 -5.30
CA ASN A 137 0.45 8.40 -5.83
C ASN A 137 0.78 9.64 -4.99
N TRP A 138 -0.24 10.29 -4.44
CA TRP A 138 -0.06 11.44 -3.54
C TRP A 138 0.62 11.06 -2.22
N MET A 139 0.34 9.86 -1.69
CA MET A 139 0.99 9.36 -0.48
C MET A 139 2.49 9.12 -0.65
N LEU A 140 3.04 9.02 -1.87
CA LEU A 140 4.48 8.95 -2.13
C LEU A 140 5.26 10.21 -1.71
N ASN A 141 4.59 11.31 -1.39
CA ASN A 141 5.18 12.49 -0.76
C ASN A 141 5.43 12.31 0.75
N GLN A 142 5.11 11.14 1.29
CA GLN A 142 5.29 10.77 2.70
C GLN A 142 6.34 9.68 2.83
N GLU A 143 6.80 9.45 4.05
CA GLU A 143 7.67 8.30 4.33
C GLU A 143 6.91 6.98 4.10
N PRO A 144 7.57 5.95 3.55
CA PRO A 144 6.92 4.66 3.25
C PRO A 144 6.28 3.95 4.43
N GLU A 145 6.68 4.30 5.66
CA GLU A 145 6.11 3.77 6.91
C GLU A 145 4.63 4.15 7.12
N PHE A 146 4.14 5.20 6.41
CA PHE A 146 2.72 5.60 6.47
C PHE A 146 1.83 4.94 5.43
N PHE A 147 2.40 4.12 4.56
CA PHE A 147 1.60 3.34 3.63
C PHE A 147 0.89 2.22 4.39
N TYR A 148 -0.26 1.82 3.89
CA TYR A 148 -0.92 0.64 4.41
C TYR A 148 -0.02 -0.58 4.27
N SER A 149 0.10 -1.37 5.33
CA SER A 149 0.82 -2.64 5.33
C SER A 149 0.10 -3.61 6.27
N HIS A 150 -0.22 -4.81 5.79
CA HIS A 150 -0.91 -5.83 6.56
C HIS A 150 -0.30 -7.20 6.27
N ASN A 151 0.19 -7.88 7.31
CA ASN A 151 0.77 -9.21 7.20
C ASN A 151 -0.33 -10.26 6.99
N LEU A 152 -0.08 -11.20 6.09
CA LEU A 152 -0.97 -12.30 5.75
C LEU A 152 -0.23 -13.62 5.83
N LYS A 153 -0.93 -14.66 6.27
CA LYS A 153 -0.49 -16.05 6.12
C LYS A 153 -1.21 -16.70 4.94
N ILE A 154 -0.44 -17.29 4.04
CA ILE A 154 -0.97 -18.06 2.92
C ILE A 154 -0.49 -19.49 3.08
N GLY A 155 -1.44 -20.42 3.14
CA GLY A 155 -1.17 -21.85 3.15
C GLY A 155 -1.24 -22.44 1.74
N ASN A 156 -0.67 -23.61 1.53
CA ASN A 156 -0.82 -24.36 0.29
C ASN A 156 -1.21 -25.79 0.58
N SER A 157 -2.41 -26.21 0.21
CA SER A 157 -2.92 -27.54 0.47
C SER A 157 -2.28 -28.62 -0.45
N ILE A 158 -1.56 -28.23 -1.52
CA ILE A 158 -0.75 -29.18 -2.32
C ILE A 158 0.50 -29.59 -1.53
N ASP A 159 1.11 -28.64 -0.81
CA ASP A 159 2.25 -28.92 0.04
C ASP A 159 1.89 -29.84 1.23
N ASN A 160 0.61 -30.00 1.55
CA ASN A 160 0.12 -30.81 2.66
C ASN A 160 0.11 -32.34 2.40
N THR A 161 0.51 -32.81 1.21
CA THR A 161 0.82 -34.25 1.06
C THR A 161 2.08 -34.63 1.83
N ILE A 162 2.95 -33.63 2.05
CA ILE A 162 4.19 -33.73 2.81
C ILE A 162 4.13 -32.70 3.93
N VAL A 163 3.99 -33.18 5.16
CA VAL A 163 4.06 -32.36 6.36
C VAL A 163 5.52 -32.26 6.77
N SER A 164 6.01 -31.05 7.01
CA SER A 164 7.36 -30.87 7.52
C SER A 164 7.35 -29.98 8.76
N THR A 165 8.07 -30.39 9.77
CA THR A 165 8.33 -29.66 11.00
C THR A 165 9.81 -29.33 11.09
N ILE A 166 10.15 -28.20 11.67
CA ILE A 166 11.52 -27.79 11.93
C ILE A 166 11.71 -27.54 13.42
N GLU A 167 12.78 -28.09 13.96
CA GLU A 167 13.23 -27.86 15.32
C GLU A 167 14.67 -27.37 15.27
N TYR A 168 15.06 -26.54 16.24
CA TYR A 168 16.41 -26.00 16.33
C TYR A 168 17.06 -26.51 17.60
N GLN A 169 18.19 -27.23 17.44
CA GLN A 169 19.01 -27.67 18.56
C GLN A 169 20.20 -26.73 18.67
N GLN A 170 20.36 -26.14 19.85
CA GLN A 170 21.55 -25.36 20.19
C GLN A 170 22.67 -26.34 20.57
N GLU A 171 23.82 -26.27 19.92
CA GLU A 171 24.99 -27.08 20.19
C GLU A 171 25.94 -26.34 21.13
N ASP A 172 26.14 -25.04 20.94
CA ASP A 172 26.87 -24.15 21.82
C ASP A 172 26.28 -22.72 21.75
N GLU A 173 27.01 -21.69 22.24
CA GLU A 173 26.52 -20.31 22.30
C GLU A 173 26.20 -19.73 20.91
N THR A 174 26.85 -20.18 19.84
CA THR A 174 26.74 -19.62 18.49
C THR A 174 26.28 -20.61 17.43
N HIS A 175 26.40 -21.91 17.70
CA HIS A 175 26.09 -22.97 16.75
C HIS A 175 24.75 -23.61 17.00
N TYR A 176 23.97 -23.73 15.93
CA TYR A 176 22.66 -24.33 15.93
C TYR A 176 22.56 -25.34 14.78
N THR A 177 21.81 -26.42 15.03
CA THR A 177 21.44 -27.38 14.01
C THR A 177 19.93 -27.33 13.81
N ALA A 178 19.50 -27.10 12.54
CA ALA A 178 18.12 -27.21 12.15
C ALA A 178 17.79 -28.68 11.83
N LYS A 179 16.86 -29.27 12.58
CA LYS A 179 16.34 -30.63 12.37
C LYS A 179 14.98 -30.52 11.67
N ILE A 180 14.90 -31.02 10.45
CA ILE A 180 13.67 -30.96 9.65
C ILE A 180 13.15 -32.39 9.46
N LYS A 181 11.92 -32.62 9.94
CA LYS A 181 11.23 -33.91 9.81
C LYS A 181 10.20 -33.82 8.69
N PHE A 182 10.15 -34.86 7.85
CA PHE A 182 9.17 -34.98 6.78
C PHE A 182 8.30 -36.21 7.00
N THR A 183 6.99 -35.99 6.98
CA THR A 183 5.99 -37.07 7.08
C THR A 183 4.93 -36.89 6.01
N SER A 184 4.28 -37.97 5.57
CA SER A 184 3.07 -37.84 4.77
C SER A 184 1.91 -37.32 5.62
N ASN A 185 0.84 -36.89 4.98
CA ASN A 185 -0.42 -36.56 5.67
C ASN A 185 -1.08 -37.77 6.35
N THR A 186 -0.67 -39.00 6.01
CA THR A 186 -1.04 -40.25 6.68
C THR A 186 -0.07 -40.63 7.81
N GLN A 187 0.84 -39.71 8.20
CA GLN A 187 1.89 -39.91 9.21
C GLN A 187 2.99 -40.93 8.86
N GLU A 188 3.05 -41.41 7.63
CA GLU A 188 4.18 -42.21 7.15
C GLU A 188 5.44 -41.34 6.99
N THR A 189 6.58 -41.85 7.42
CA THR A 189 7.87 -41.13 7.32
C THR A 189 8.49 -41.29 5.95
N PHE A 190 9.05 -40.20 5.41
CA PHE A 190 9.86 -40.23 4.18
C PHE A 190 11.28 -40.71 4.52
N ASN A 191 11.52 -42.03 4.44
CA ASN A 191 12.80 -42.65 4.72
C ASN A 191 13.70 -42.69 3.47
N ASN A 192 15.01 -42.47 3.65
CA ASN A 192 16.03 -42.52 2.60
C ASN A 192 15.77 -41.62 1.39
N THR A 193 14.97 -40.60 1.58
CA THR A 193 14.58 -39.62 0.55
C THR A 193 15.61 -38.51 0.45
N THR A 194 16.00 -38.16 -0.78
CA THR A 194 17.01 -37.11 -0.99
C THR A 194 16.34 -35.74 -0.98
N ILE A 195 16.79 -34.88 -0.08
CA ILE A 195 16.33 -33.49 0.07
C ILE A 195 17.45 -32.55 -0.36
N ARG A 196 17.15 -31.63 -1.28
CA ARG A 196 18.03 -30.48 -1.57
C ARG A 196 17.72 -29.36 -0.61
N TYR A 197 18.73 -28.68 -0.09
CA TYR A 197 18.55 -27.50 0.73
C TYR A 197 19.42 -26.34 0.30
N ARG A 198 18.96 -25.14 0.63
CA ARG A 198 19.71 -23.88 0.49
C ARG A 198 19.49 -23.06 1.75
N TYR A 199 20.56 -22.68 2.42
CA TYR A 199 20.55 -21.70 3.49
C TYR A 199 20.85 -20.32 2.91
N ILE A 200 20.00 -19.36 3.19
CA ILE A 200 20.06 -18.01 2.63
C ILE A 200 20.09 -17.03 3.80
N GLU A 201 21.06 -16.12 3.78
CA GLU A 201 21.18 -15.01 4.73
C GLU A 201 21.17 -13.69 3.96
N ASN A 202 20.29 -12.75 4.36
CA ASN A 202 20.12 -11.45 3.71
C ASN A 202 19.96 -11.54 2.17
N GLY A 203 19.20 -12.53 1.70
CA GLY A 203 18.95 -12.76 0.28
C GLY A 203 20.08 -13.46 -0.49
N LYS A 204 21.20 -13.78 0.16
CA LYS A 204 22.35 -14.43 -0.45
C LYS A 204 22.46 -15.88 0.01
N VAL A 205 22.72 -16.81 -0.92
CA VAL A 205 22.93 -18.24 -0.62
C VAL A 205 24.30 -18.39 0.04
N GLU A 206 24.33 -18.71 1.34
CA GLU A 206 25.55 -18.94 2.10
C GLU A 206 25.93 -20.42 2.19
N ASP A 207 24.94 -21.34 2.18
CA ASP A 207 25.16 -22.79 2.13
C ASP A 207 24.10 -23.50 1.32
N LYS A 208 24.47 -24.61 0.70
CA LYS A 208 23.56 -25.46 -0.08
C LYS A 208 24.08 -26.89 -0.14
N GLY A 209 23.19 -27.84 -0.20
CA GLY A 209 23.56 -29.24 -0.32
C GLY A 209 22.41 -30.21 -0.54
N LYS A 210 22.73 -31.49 -0.44
CA LYS A 210 21.77 -32.59 -0.39
C LYS A 210 21.95 -33.37 0.88
N ARG A 211 20.81 -33.81 1.46
CA ARG A 211 20.79 -34.70 2.63
C ARG A 211 19.79 -35.80 2.36
N LYS A 212 20.04 -36.97 2.88
CA LYS A 212 19.08 -38.07 2.91
C LYS A 212 18.38 -38.13 4.26
N THR A 213 17.09 -38.34 4.25
CA THR A 213 16.31 -38.52 5.48
C THR A 213 16.67 -39.85 6.12
N ASP A 214 16.68 -39.86 7.46
CA ASP A 214 16.86 -41.09 8.27
C ASP A 214 15.56 -41.90 8.32
N GLU A 215 15.54 -42.97 9.14
CA GLU A 215 14.39 -43.88 9.37
C GLU A 215 13.17 -43.13 9.93
N ASN A 216 13.36 -42.01 10.59
CA ASN A 216 12.32 -41.12 11.15
C ASN A 216 11.88 -40.03 10.20
N GLY A 217 12.41 -40.01 8.94
CA GLY A 217 12.14 -38.93 7.98
C GLY A 217 12.84 -37.60 8.30
N LEU A 218 13.95 -37.62 9.05
CA LEU A 218 14.62 -36.41 9.58
C LEU A 218 15.90 -36.12 8.81
N ILE A 219 16.15 -34.85 8.54
CA ILE A 219 17.46 -34.33 8.10
C ILE A 219 18.00 -33.34 9.12
N SER A 220 19.33 -33.25 9.24
CA SER A 220 20.00 -32.22 10.05
C SER A 220 20.85 -31.32 9.16
N ILE A 221 20.73 -30.02 9.39
CA ILE A 221 21.47 -28.97 8.69
C ILE A 221 22.15 -28.10 9.75
N SER A 222 23.48 -28.15 9.83
CA SER A 222 24.25 -27.25 10.69
C SER A 222 24.19 -25.85 10.13
N LEU A 223 23.84 -24.87 10.97
CA LEU A 223 23.75 -23.48 10.60
C LEU A 223 25.12 -22.81 10.82
N PRO A 224 25.57 -21.93 9.93
CA PRO A 224 26.79 -21.15 10.17
C PRO A 224 26.60 -20.19 11.35
N ASP A 225 27.69 -19.58 11.83
CA ASP A 225 27.67 -18.61 12.92
C ASP A 225 26.61 -17.53 12.68
N LEU A 226 25.68 -17.43 13.64
CA LEU A 226 24.51 -16.58 13.49
C LEU A 226 24.85 -15.14 13.91
N LYS A 227 24.98 -14.25 12.94
CA LYS A 227 25.16 -12.81 13.18
C LYS A 227 23.85 -12.17 13.64
N PRO A 228 23.86 -11.20 14.56
CA PRO A 228 22.65 -10.46 14.93
C PRO A 228 21.98 -9.77 13.74
N ALA A 229 20.64 -9.63 13.80
CA ALA A 229 19.81 -8.85 12.87
C ALA A 229 19.81 -9.28 11.39
N ALA A 230 20.19 -10.50 11.04
CA ALA A 230 20.10 -11.00 9.66
C ALA A 230 18.77 -11.70 9.40
N THR A 231 18.19 -11.46 8.20
CA THR A 231 17.08 -12.31 7.72
C THR A 231 17.61 -13.64 7.21
N ARG A 232 17.11 -14.74 7.76
CA ARG A 232 17.58 -16.09 7.46
C ARG A 232 16.47 -17.00 7.05
N GLN A 233 16.75 -17.85 6.06
CA GLN A 233 15.78 -18.84 5.61
C GLN A 233 16.48 -20.12 5.13
N ILE A 234 15.83 -21.27 5.34
CA ILE A 234 16.21 -22.54 4.74
C ILE A 234 15.14 -22.91 3.73
N ILE A 235 15.53 -23.10 2.48
CA ILE A 235 14.65 -23.64 1.45
C ILE A 235 14.99 -25.13 1.29
N VAL A 236 13.97 -25.98 1.40
CA VAL A 236 14.09 -27.41 1.18
C VAL A 236 13.23 -27.83 -0.01
N GLU A 237 13.75 -28.73 -0.82
CA GLU A 237 13.09 -29.27 -2.01
C GLU A 237 13.35 -30.79 -2.07
N PHE A 238 12.33 -31.61 -2.41
CA PHE A 238 12.53 -33.00 -2.69
C PHE A 238 13.26 -33.15 -4.04
N ASP A 239 14.29 -33.98 -4.06
CA ASP A 239 15.08 -34.32 -5.27
C ASP A 239 14.50 -35.55 -5.98
N ASP A 240 13.18 -35.71 -5.94
CA ASP A 240 12.44 -36.81 -6.56
C ASP A 240 11.36 -36.22 -7.48
N PRO A 241 11.35 -36.55 -8.79
CA PRO A 241 10.34 -36.09 -9.72
C PRO A 241 8.90 -36.50 -9.36
N GLN A 242 8.70 -37.49 -8.51
CA GLN A 242 7.37 -37.90 -8.04
C GLN A 242 6.76 -36.91 -7.03
N TYR A 243 7.59 -36.10 -6.39
CA TYR A 243 7.17 -35.17 -5.35
C TYR A 243 7.55 -33.74 -5.72
N ILE A 244 6.54 -32.93 -6.05
CA ILE A 244 6.73 -31.49 -6.23
C ILE A 244 6.58 -30.84 -4.84
N TYR A 245 7.67 -30.83 -4.08
CA TYR A 245 7.67 -30.23 -2.74
C TYR A 245 8.80 -29.22 -2.62
N LYS A 246 8.43 -28.01 -2.20
CA LYS A 246 9.35 -26.92 -1.89
C LYS A 246 8.80 -26.11 -0.74
N LYS A 247 9.56 -25.98 0.33
CA LYS A 247 9.16 -25.19 1.49
C LYS A 247 10.29 -24.28 1.95
N THR A 248 9.92 -23.11 2.40
CA THR A 248 10.83 -22.12 2.99
C THR A 248 10.56 -22.05 4.48
N PHE A 249 11.57 -22.31 5.29
CA PHE A 249 11.56 -22.08 6.72
C PHE A 249 12.32 -20.79 7.02
N TYR A 250 11.64 -19.85 7.64
CA TYR A 250 12.28 -18.64 8.15
C TYR A 250 12.79 -18.90 9.55
N LEU A 251 14.07 -18.65 9.78
CA LEU A 251 14.69 -18.89 11.06
C LEU A 251 14.30 -17.79 12.04
N PRO A 252 13.99 -18.14 13.29
CA PRO A 252 13.76 -17.15 14.34
C PRO A 252 15.07 -16.42 14.68
N SER A 253 14.99 -15.33 15.41
CA SER A 253 16.14 -14.81 16.11
C SER A 253 16.51 -15.76 17.25
N PHE A 254 17.69 -16.35 17.20
CA PHE A 254 18.19 -17.20 18.28
C PHE A 254 18.81 -16.40 19.42
N THR A 255 19.03 -15.12 19.20
CA THR A 255 19.57 -14.22 20.22
C THR A 255 18.48 -13.93 21.24
N LYS A 256 18.65 -14.46 22.44
CA LYS A 256 17.76 -14.19 23.58
C LYS A 256 18.03 -12.80 24.17
N ASP A 257 18.46 -11.84 23.39
CA ASP A 257 18.80 -10.50 23.85
C ASP A 257 17.59 -9.56 23.82
N PHE A 258 17.67 -8.48 24.61
CA PHE A 258 16.67 -7.43 24.59
C PHE A 258 17.32 -6.06 24.80
N ASP A 259 16.60 -5.01 24.36
CA ASP A 259 16.97 -3.61 24.56
C ASP A 259 15.83 -2.86 25.26
N ILE A 260 16.18 -1.80 25.98
CA ILE A 260 15.23 -0.89 26.62
C ILE A 260 15.53 0.54 26.20
N LYS A 261 14.52 1.20 25.68
CA LYS A 261 14.56 2.64 25.39
C LYS A 261 13.75 3.39 26.43
N PHE A 262 14.27 4.53 26.88
CA PHE A 262 13.64 5.41 27.84
C PHE A 262 13.18 6.69 27.18
N PHE A 263 11.99 7.14 27.56
CA PHE A 263 11.30 8.29 26.98
C PHE A 263 10.83 9.20 28.12
N PRO A 264 11.66 10.18 28.54
CA PRO A 264 11.23 11.17 29.50
C PRO A 264 10.05 11.99 28.96
N GLU A 265 9.00 12.17 29.73
CA GLU A 265 7.84 12.96 29.34
C GLU A 265 8.25 14.40 29.02
N GLY A 266 7.78 14.90 27.87
CA GLY A 266 8.18 16.20 27.35
C GLY A 266 9.45 16.22 26.51
N GLY A 267 10.17 15.09 26.39
CA GLY A 267 11.27 14.86 25.45
C GLY A 267 12.66 14.76 26.07
N ALA A 268 12.99 15.53 27.10
CA ALA A 268 14.30 15.53 27.77
C ALA A 268 14.18 15.13 29.25
N LEU A 269 15.21 14.48 29.79
CA LEU A 269 15.31 14.22 31.23
C LEU A 269 15.83 15.49 31.92
N LEU A 270 14.96 16.16 32.65
CA LEU A 270 15.25 17.45 33.28
C LEU A 270 15.31 17.31 34.81
N ALA A 271 16.09 18.17 35.46
CA ALA A 271 16.09 18.29 36.91
C ALA A 271 14.83 19.00 37.43
N VAL A 272 13.69 18.30 37.30
CA VAL A 272 12.36 18.75 37.76
C VAL A 272 11.70 17.67 38.61
N PRO A 273 10.82 18.03 39.56
CA PRO A 273 10.15 17.06 40.42
C PRO A 273 9.13 16.21 39.64
N HIS A 274 9.02 14.95 40.06
CA HIS A 274 8.00 14.00 39.57
C HIS A 274 7.91 13.83 38.07
N GLN A 275 9.07 13.83 37.36
CA GLN A 275 9.07 13.58 35.93
C GLN A 275 8.73 12.11 35.63
N ASN A 276 7.77 11.87 34.76
CA ASN A 276 7.45 10.54 34.25
C ASN A 276 8.45 10.11 33.17
N ILE A 277 8.91 8.86 33.27
CA ILE A 277 9.80 8.25 32.28
C ILE A 277 9.14 6.98 31.79
N ALA A 278 8.65 7.03 30.57
CA ALA A 278 8.15 5.84 29.89
C ALA A 278 9.32 5.01 29.37
N PHE A 279 9.12 3.72 29.26
CA PHE A 279 10.09 2.82 28.66
C PHE A 279 9.40 1.81 27.74
N LYS A 280 10.15 1.29 26.78
CA LYS A 280 9.76 0.15 25.95
C LYS A 280 10.90 -0.85 25.87
N ALA A 281 10.62 -2.10 26.28
CA ALA A 281 11.50 -3.23 26.14
C ALA A 281 11.15 -4.04 24.89
N GLN A 282 12.16 -4.37 24.11
CA GLN A 282 12.00 -5.07 22.83
C GLN A 282 13.06 -6.18 22.71
N GLY A 283 12.63 -7.38 22.31
CA GLY A 283 13.49 -8.49 22.01
C GLY A 283 14.26 -8.34 20.70
N ALA A 284 15.22 -9.21 20.49
CA ALA A 284 15.99 -9.27 19.24
C ALA A 284 15.14 -9.67 18.00
N ASP A 285 13.94 -10.20 18.23
CA ASP A 285 12.94 -10.53 17.21
C ASP A 285 12.08 -9.32 16.78
N GLY A 286 12.28 -8.17 17.45
CA GLY A 286 11.51 -6.95 17.21
C GLY A 286 10.16 -6.92 17.93
N LEU A 287 9.79 -7.95 18.70
CA LEU A 287 8.59 -8.02 19.50
C LEU A 287 8.80 -7.48 20.92
N SER A 288 7.72 -7.19 21.60
CA SER A 288 7.73 -6.72 22.99
C SER A 288 8.33 -7.76 23.94
N LYS A 289 9.02 -7.31 24.97
CA LYS A 289 9.63 -8.16 26.00
C LYS A 289 9.13 -7.75 27.37
N GLU A 290 8.55 -8.68 28.10
CA GLU A 290 8.19 -8.44 29.50
C GLU A 290 9.46 -8.39 30.36
N ILE A 291 9.56 -7.32 31.17
CA ILE A 291 10.70 -7.05 32.04
C ILE A 291 10.28 -6.58 33.41
N GLU A 292 11.13 -6.84 34.39
CA GLU A 292 11.11 -6.19 35.71
C GLU A 292 12.52 -5.66 36.03
N GLY A 293 12.62 -4.61 36.83
CA GLY A 293 13.93 -4.05 37.12
C GLY A 293 13.94 -3.04 38.26
N PHE A 294 15.15 -2.61 38.60
CA PHE A 294 15.44 -1.62 39.62
C PHE A 294 16.12 -0.42 38.99
N LEU A 295 15.74 0.75 39.44
CA LEU A 295 16.38 2.02 39.07
C LEU A 295 17.36 2.41 40.15
N PHE A 296 18.55 2.82 39.74
CA PHE A 296 19.65 3.24 40.60
C PHE A 296 20.14 4.64 40.25
N ASN A 297 20.65 5.33 41.28
CA ASN A 297 21.44 6.55 41.08
C ASN A 297 22.93 6.21 40.84
N SER A 298 23.79 7.23 40.66
CA SER A 298 25.23 7.07 40.43
C SER A 298 25.98 6.49 41.65
N GLN A 299 25.39 6.58 42.85
CA GLN A 299 25.96 6.03 44.09
C GLN A 299 25.60 4.55 44.27
N GLY A 300 24.70 4.01 43.49
CA GLY A 300 24.24 2.63 43.59
C GLY A 300 23.05 2.44 44.52
N ASP A 301 22.42 3.53 44.97
CA ASP A 301 21.17 3.43 45.75
C ASP A 301 20.01 3.08 44.86
N THR A 302 19.16 2.13 45.30
CA THR A 302 17.92 1.78 44.64
C THR A 302 16.87 2.84 44.88
N LEU A 303 16.39 3.44 43.82
CA LEU A 303 15.36 4.52 43.88
C LEU A 303 13.93 3.99 43.74
N THR A 304 13.71 3.06 42.83
CA THR A 304 12.40 2.46 42.62
C THR A 304 12.50 1.13 41.87
N VAL A 305 11.40 0.38 41.91
CA VAL A 305 11.19 -0.84 41.12
C VAL A 305 10.22 -0.53 39.99
N PHE A 306 10.43 -1.11 38.81
CA PHE A 306 9.53 -0.95 37.67
C PHE A 306 9.33 -2.27 36.94
N ARG A 307 8.25 -2.38 36.23
CA ARG A 307 7.91 -3.55 35.40
C ARG A 307 7.10 -3.14 34.18
N SER A 308 7.15 -3.97 33.14
CA SER A 308 6.23 -3.85 31.99
C SER A 308 4.78 -4.04 32.44
N GLU A 309 3.89 -3.20 31.94
CA GLU A 309 2.47 -3.28 32.20
C GLU A 309 1.67 -3.74 30.98
N HIS A 310 2.19 -3.48 29.76
CA HIS A 310 1.57 -3.90 28.49
C HIS A 310 2.59 -3.82 27.34
N ASP A 311 2.71 -4.89 26.57
CA ASP A 311 3.55 -4.99 25.38
C ASP A 311 4.96 -4.39 25.59
N GLY A 312 5.63 -4.80 26.67
CA GLY A 312 6.97 -4.33 27.04
C GLY A 312 7.06 -2.86 27.48
N MET A 313 5.94 -2.16 27.58
CA MET A 313 5.88 -0.76 28.00
C MET A 313 5.51 -0.60 29.46
N GLY A 314 5.97 0.48 30.06
CA GLY A 314 5.61 0.92 31.40
C GLY A 314 6.12 2.32 31.66
N VAL A 315 5.81 2.84 32.84
CA VAL A 315 6.20 4.18 33.30
C VAL A 315 6.66 4.11 34.76
N PHE A 316 7.71 4.82 35.06
CA PHE A 316 8.10 5.13 36.44
C PHE A 316 8.33 6.63 36.61
N THR A 317 8.20 7.12 37.84
CA THR A 317 8.43 8.54 38.15
C THR A 317 9.80 8.69 38.82
N LEU A 318 10.54 9.72 38.42
CA LEU A 318 11.85 10.06 38.98
C LEU A 318 11.87 11.53 39.41
N ASN A 319 12.66 11.85 40.42
CA ASN A 319 13.05 13.21 40.77
C ASN A 319 14.53 13.39 40.38
N PRO A 320 14.81 13.72 39.10
CA PRO A 320 16.17 13.85 38.65
C PRO A 320 16.83 15.05 39.33
N SER A 321 18.10 14.90 39.70
CA SER A 321 18.90 16.00 40.25
C SER A 321 20.11 16.28 39.36
N ASP A 322 20.47 17.54 39.30
CA ASP A 322 21.61 18.03 38.54
C ASP A 322 22.91 17.31 38.89
N GLY A 323 23.69 16.96 37.87
CA GLY A 323 24.97 16.28 38.04
C GLY A 323 24.90 14.78 38.34
N ASN A 324 23.69 14.22 38.53
CA ASN A 324 23.50 12.78 38.74
C ASN A 324 23.25 12.03 37.41
N SER A 325 23.77 10.81 37.36
CA SER A 325 23.41 9.85 36.33
C SER A 325 22.55 8.70 36.88
N TYR A 326 21.71 8.13 36.06
CA TYR A 326 20.81 7.07 36.47
C TYR A 326 20.96 5.87 35.54
N TYR A 327 20.77 4.68 36.11
CA TYR A 327 20.77 3.45 35.33
C TYR A 327 19.73 2.46 35.89
N VAL A 328 19.35 1.53 35.08
CA VAL A 328 18.48 0.42 35.47
C VAL A 328 19.24 -0.92 35.33
N ILE A 329 18.92 -1.86 36.20
CA ILE A 329 19.21 -3.28 35.99
C ILE A 329 17.85 -3.93 35.79
N ALA A 330 17.61 -4.46 34.58
CA ALA A 330 16.35 -5.08 34.21
C ALA A 330 16.58 -6.56 33.88
N LYS A 331 15.58 -7.37 34.26
CA LYS A 331 15.54 -8.80 34.01
C LYS A 331 14.34 -9.13 33.15
N SER A 332 14.56 -9.90 32.07
CA SER A 332 13.48 -10.41 31.22
C SER A 332 12.90 -11.71 31.79
N GLY A 333 11.68 -12.06 31.33
CA GLY A 333 10.98 -13.26 31.75
C GLY A 333 11.74 -14.58 31.49
N ASP A 334 12.66 -14.59 30.50
CA ASP A 334 13.56 -15.69 30.19
C ASP A 334 14.88 -15.66 31.01
N GLY A 335 14.98 -14.77 32.01
CA GLY A 335 16.03 -14.76 33.03
C GLY A 335 17.27 -13.93 32.69
N ILE A 336 17.34 -13.28 31.55
CA ILE A 336 18.49 -12.44 31.17
C ILE A 336 18.44 -11.12 31.95
N SER A 337 19.54 -10.75 32.56
CA SER A 337 19.67 -9.50 33.31
C SER A 337 20.69 -8.59 32.65
N LYS A 338 20.30 -7.33 32.40
CA LYS A 338 21.17 -6.34 31.75
C LYS A 338 21.05 -4.97 32.41
N ARG A 339 22.16 -4.20 32.29
CA ARG A 339 22.22 -2.80 32.72
C ARG A 339 22.02 -1.87 31.53
N PHE A 340 21.14 -0.85 31.72
CA PHE A 340 20.86 0.21 30.75
C PHE A 340 21.00 1.58 31.43
N ASN A 341 21.65 2.53 30.78
CA ASN A 341 21.74 3.89 31.29
C ASN A 341 20.50 4.70 30.83
N LEU A 342 19.97 5.54 31.69
CA LEU A 342 19.00 6.55 31.32
C LEU A 342 19.68 7.67 30.49
N PRO A 343 18.91 8.49 29.75
CA PRO A 343 19.42 9.73 29.17
C PRO A 343 20.09 10.61 30.22
N ALA A 344 21.06 11.42 29.78
CA ALA A 344 21.69 12.39 30.66
C ALA A 344 20.65 13.42 31.19
N VAL A 345 20.82 13.86 32.45
CA VAL A 345 19.98 14.92 33.01
C VAL A 345 20.46 16.25 32.43
N GLU A 346 19.52 16.96 31.74
CA GLU A 346 19.79 18.29 31.21
C GLU A 346 19.59 19.36 32.29
N GLN A 347 20.54 20.28 32.40
CA GLN A 347 20.53 21.34 33.41
C GLN A 347 19.53 22.45 33.12
N GLN A 348 19.23 22.66 31.84
CA GLN A 348 18.32 23.70 31.37
C GLN A 348 17.23 23.11 30.48
N GLY A 349 15.99 23.49 30.74
CA GLY A 349 14.89 23.06 29.91
C GLY A 349 13.53 23.34 30.51
N ILE A 350 12.52 23.19 29.69
CA ILE A 350 11.09 23.30 30.04
C ILE A 350 10.42 22.02 29.56
N THR A 351 9.64 21.37 30.39
CA THR A 351 8.90 20.16 30.07
C THR A 351 7.40 20.36 30.18
N LEU A 352 6.67 19.66 29.32
CA LEU A 352 5.20 19.56 29.28
C LEU A 352 4.80 18.15 29.70
N SER A 353 4.10 18.02 30.80
CA SER A 353 3.41 16.79 31.17
C SER A 353 1.91 16.90 30.93
N MET A 354 1.30 15.77 30.56
CA MET A 354 -0.13 15.73 30.23
C MET A 354 -0.78 14.48 30.78
N THR A 355 -1.99 14.65 31.28
CA THR A 355 -2.83 13.55 31.77
C THR A 355 -4.21 13.66 31.17
N HIS A 356 -4.65 12.61 30.46
CA HIS A 356 -6.02 12.51 29.97
C HIS A 356 -6.85 11.65 30.92
N TYR A 357 -7.78 12.27 31.59
CA TYR A 357 -8.68 11.58 32.53
C TYR A 357 -10.14 11.93 32.25
N LYS A 358 -10.95 10.93 31.99
CA LYS A 358 -12.34 11.07 31.55
C LYS A 358 -12.46 11.99 30.32
N LYS A 359 -13.09 13.17 30.46
CA LYS A 359 -13.29 14.18 29.41
C LYS A 359 -12.32 15.35 29.51
N GLU A 360 -11.37 15.31 30.44
CA GLU A 360 -10.43 16.40 30.70
C GLU A 360 -9.00 15.98 30.32
N ILE A 361 -8.34 16.86 29.58
CA ILE A 361 -6.92 16.85 29.37
C ILE A 361 -6.33 17.89 30.29
N ARG A 362 -5.47 17.47 31.21
CA ARG A 362 -4.74 18.33 32.14
C ARG A 362 -3.32 18.45 31.69
N TYR A 363 -2.76 19.65 31.75
CA TYR A 363 -1.36 19.90 31.46
C TYR A 363 -0.67 20.59 32.62
N GLU A 364 0.58 20.29 32.80
CA GLU A 364 1.52 20.94 33.71
C GLU A 364 2.83 21.22 32.99
N ILE A 365 3.36 22.42 33.19
CA ILE A 365 4.62 22.87 32.57
C ILE A 365 5.58 23.15 33.74
N GLN A 366 6.72 22.51 33.70
CA GLN A 366 7.78 22.66 34.66
C GLN A 366 9.07 23.13 33.99
N LYS A 367 9.92 23.84 34.72
CA LYS A 367 11.25 24.25 34.26
C LYS A 367 12.31 23.87 35.28
N THR A 368 13.54 23.70 34.87
CA THR A 368 14.67 23.57 35.80
C THR A 368 14.94 24.86 36.55
N SER A 369 15.60 24.79 37.71
CA SER A 369 15.90 25.95 38.52
C SER A 369 16.77 26.98 37.81
N THR A 370 17.62 26.53 36.90
CA THR A 370 18.59 27.35 36.13
C THR A 370 17.96 27.95 34.86
N THR A 371 16.75 27.53 34.46
CA THR A 371 16.07 28.04 33.28
C THR A 371 15.16 29.21 33.67
N GLU A 372 15.25 30.30 32.94
CA GLU A 372 14.28 31.40 33.06
C GLU A 372 13.02 31.10 32.23
N TRP A 373 11.87 31.60 32.70
CA TRP A 373 10.66 31.53 31.88
C TRP A 373 10.84 32.39 30.62
N PRO A 374 10.49 31.87 29.41
CA PRO A 374 10.38 32.69 28.22
C PRO A 374 9.45 33.88 28.49
N GLU A 375 9.72 35.03 27.90
CA GLU A 375 8.88 36.22 28.00
C GLU A 375 7.44 35.90 27.59
N ARG A 376 7.29 34.99 26.64
CA ARG A 376 6.01 34.46 26.17
C ARG A 376 6.14 32.99 25.82
N LEU A 377 5.12 32.27 26.21
CA LEU A 377 5.01 30.81 25.99
C LEU A 377 3.61 30.52 25.46
N PHE A 378 3.56 29.66 24.44
CA PHE A 378 2.30 29.25 23.81
C PHE A 378 2.17 27.73 23.89
N LEU A 379 0.99 27.24 24.30
CA LEU A 379 0.59 25.87 24.15
C LEU A 379 -0.21 25.74 22.85
N ILE A 380 0.27 24.91 21.96
CA ILE A 380 -0.37 24.58 20.69
C ILE A 380 -0.84 23.14 20.73
N ALA A 381 -2.02 22.89 20.17
CA ALA A 381 -2.47 21.53 19.88
C ALA A 381 -2.91 21.44 18.42
N HIS A 382 -2.46 20.39 17.75
CA HIS A 382 -2.84 20.13 16.37
C HIS A 382 -3.00 18.64 16.07
N THR A 383 -3.85 18.33 15.09
CA THR A 383 -3.98 17.00 14.53
C THR A 383 -3.45 17.04 13.10
N ARG A 384 -2.30 16.40 12.84
CA ARG A 384 -1.65 16.33 11.52
C ARG A 384 -1.46 17.69 10.84
N GLY A 385 -1.11 18.73 11.59
CA GLY A 385 -0.92 20.10 11.06
C GLY A 385 -2.19 20.95 11.01
N LYS A 386 -3.37 20.41 11.33
CA LYS A 386 -4.58 21.20 11.54
C LYS A 386 -4.60 21.72 12.97
N LEU A 387 -4.48 23.03 13.12
CA LEU A 387 -4.45 23.68 14.43
C LEU A 387 -5.82 23.57 15.12
N ALA A 388 -5.83 23.06 16.35
CA ALA A 388 -7.02 22.97 17.20
C ALA A 388 -6.99 24.04 18.29
N ILE A 389 -5.83 24.26 18.93
CA ILE A 389 -5.64 25.21 20.01
C ILE A 389 -4.35 26.00 19.81
N LEU A 390 -4.44 27.30 20.14
CA LEU A 390 -3.31 28.20 20.34
C LEU A 390 -3.60 29.02 21.58
N GLN A 391 -2.95 28.66 22.70
CA GLN A 391 -3.20 29.28 23.98
C GLN A 391 -1.91 29.90 24.57
N PRO A 392 -1.89 31.19 24.87
CA PRO A 392 -0.81 31.79 25.64
C PRO A 392 -0.81 31.23 27.08
N ILE A 393 0.39 30.89 27.57
CA ILE A 393 0.59 30.36 28.93
C ILE A 393 1.06 31.48 29.86
N ASN A 394 0.43 31.56 31.03
CA ASN A 394 0.87 32.41 32.09
C ASN A 394 1.94 31.69 32.97
N ALA A 395 3.17 32.22 32.98
CA ALA A 395 4.27 31.66 33.74
C ALA A 395 3.98 31.52 35.25
N ASN A 396 3.08 32.40 35.82
CA ASN A 396 2.67 32.33 37.22
C ASN A 396 1.63 31.23 37.49
N ARG A 397 1.05 30.66 36.42
CA ARG A 397 0.08 29.55 36.48
C ARG A 397 0.37 28.58 35.33
N PRO A 398 1.48 27.82 35.40
CA PRO A 398 1.96 26.97 34.29
C PRO A 398 1.22 25.64 34.24
N PHE A 399 -0.07 25.60 34.52
CA PHE A 399 -0.94 24.43 34.48
C PHE A 399 -2.36 24.82 34.08
N GLY A 400 -3.09 23.83 33.56
CA GLY A 400 -4.48 24.04 33.16
C GLY A 400 -5.20 22.76 32.79
N ARG A 401 -6.42 22.95 32.29
CA ARG A 401 -7.25 21.84 31.79
C ARG A 401 -8.08 22.30 30.60
N MET A 402 -8.43 21.36 29.76
CA MET A 402 -9.28 21.55 28.58
C MET A 402 -10.16 20.32 28.37
N ASN A 403 -11.30 20.52 27.71
CA ASN A 403 -12.20 19.42 27.38
C ASN A 403 -11.70 18.69 26.12
N ASP A 404 -11.75 17.34 26.10
CA ASP A 404 -11.33 16.53 24.96
C ASP A 404 -12.21 16.70 23.70
N SER A 405 -13.45 17.22 23.86
CA SER A 405 -14.35 17.53 22.76
C SER A 405 -13.85 18.66 21.82
N LEU A 406 -12.80 19.38 22.20
CA LEU A 406 -12.15 20.38 21.35
C LEU A 406 -11.31 19.76 20.25
N PHE A 407 -11.03 18.46 20.32
CA PHE A 407 -10.10 17.77 19.45
C PHE A 407 -10.79 16.73 18.59
N HIS A 408 -10.19 16.44 17.43
CA HIS A 408 -10.60 15.31 16.62
C HIS A 408 -10.25 13.97 17.31
N VAL A 409 -11.08 12.95 17.11
CA VAL A 409 -10.80 11.58 17.55
C VAL A 409 -9.50 11.08 16.91
N GLY A 410 -8.66 10.42 17.70
CA GLY A 410 -7.33 9.98 17.28
C GLY A 410 -6.21 10.73 17.98
N ILE A 411 -5.05 10.83 17.38
CA ILE A 411 -3.86 11.41 18.02
C ILE A 411 -3.82 12.93 17.85
N THR A 412 -3.75 13.63 18.95
CA THR A 412 -3.49 15.09 19.03
C THR A 412 -2.08 15.33 19.53
N HIS A 413 -1.33 16.19 18.85
CA HIS A 413 0.01 16.60 19.20
C HIS A 413 -0.01 17.96 19.89
N PHE A 414 0.49 17.99 21.14
CA PHE A 414 0.67 19.19 21.94
C PHE A 414 2.13 19.63 21.92
N MET A 415 2.36 20.94 21.83
CA MET A 415 3.68 21.54 21.74
C MET A 415 3.73 22.83 22.56
N LEU A 416 4.87 23.05 23.23
CA LEU A 416 5.19 24.35 23.83
C LEU A 416 6.10 25.13 22.89
N ILE A 417 5.74 26.37 22.59
CA ILE A 417 6.47 27.26 21.67
C ILE A 417 6.84 28.54 22.41
N ASP A 418 8.11 28.96 22.32
CA ASP A 418 8.59 30.23 22.86
C ASP A 418 8.28 31.44 21.94
N GLN A 419 8.68 32.63 22.37
CA GLN A 419 8.50 33.87 21.58
C GLN A 419 9.38 33.94 20.34
N GLN A 420 10.37 33.07 20.19
CA GLN A 420 11.19 32.94 18.99
C GLN A 420 10.63 31.88 18.03
N GLY A 421 9.55 31.22 18.42
CA GLY A 421 8.90 30.16 17.64
C GLY A 421 9.54 28.79 17.79
N ASN A 422 10.46 28.58 18.75
CA ASN A 422 11.12 27.30 18.99
C ASN A 422 10.20 26.36 19.74
N ALA A 423 10.17 25.08 19.33
CA ALA A 423 9.51 24.02 20.06
C ALA A 423 10.38 23.59 21.25
N LEU A 424 9.86 23.78 22.47
CA LEU A 424 10.57 23.49 23.72
C LEU A 424 10.26 22.11 24.26
N SER A 425 9.02 21.67 24.16
CA SER A 425 8.55 20.39 24.67
C SER A 425 7.33 19.92 23.91
N GLU A 426 7.11 18.62 23.85
CA GLU A 426 6.04 18.03 23.04
C GLU A 426 5.46 16.77 23.70
N ARG A 427 4.17 16.52 23.46
CA ARG A 427 3.43 15.37 23.99
C ARG A 427 2.30 14.95 23.05
N LEU A 428 2.20 13.66 22.78
CA LEU A 428 1.03 13.09 22.10
C LEU A 428 -0.03 12.71 23.13
N VAL A 429 -1.30 12.94 22.78
CA VAL A 429 -2.47 12.51 23.54
C VAL A 429 -3.48 11.87 22.61
N PHE A 430 -3.98 10.70 22.94
CA PHE A 430 -5.04 10.04 22.20
C PHE A 430 -6.42 10.53 22.66
N ILE A 431 -7.27 10.91 21.73
CA ILE A 431 -8.65 11.35 21.96
C ILE A 431 -9.59 10.21 21.57
N PRO A 432 -10.28 9.57 22.54
CA PRO A 432 -11.16 8.44 22.25
C PRO A 432 -12.49 8.88 21.63
N ASP A 433 -13.07 8.01 20.79
CA ASP A 433 -14.47 8.16 20.36
C ASP A 433 -15.43 7.82 21.52
N ARG A 434 -16.14 8.82 21.98
CA ARG A 434 -17.09 8.67 23.10
C ARG A 434 -18.54 8.45 22.68
N ASN A 435 -18.81 8.53 21.41
CA ASN A 435 -20.16 8.48 20.86
C ASN A 435 -20.26 7.44 19.72
N PRO A 436 -19.94 6.15 19.95
CA PRO A 436 -19.96 5.14 18.91
C PRO A 436 -21.34 5.03 18.24
N HIS A 437 -21.37 4.66 16.98
CA HIS A 437 -22.61 4.36 16.29
C HIS A 437 -23.28 3.12 16.86
N GLN A 438 -24.61 3.13 16.85
CA GLN A 438 -25.43 2.00 17.27
C GLN A 438 -25.78 1.16 16.04
N TRP A 439 -25.34 -0.08 16.04
CA TRP A 439 -25.62 -1.05 14.98
C TRP A 439 -26.53 -2.16 15.52
N GLN A 440 -27.44 -2.59 14.67
CA GLN A 440 -28.29 -3.73 14.92
C GLN A 440 -28.28 -4.62 13.69
N ILE A 441 -27.94 -5.90 13.87
CA ILE A 441 -27.93 -6.93 12.84
C ILE A 441 -28.87 -8.03 13.30
N LEU A 442 -29.95 -8.22 12.57
CA LEU A 442 -31.01 -9.17 12.92
C LEU A 442 -31.18 -10.19 11.79
N PRO A 443 -30.88 -11.47 12.04
CA PRO A 443 -31.25 -12.54 11.14
C PRO A 443 -32.78 -12.75 11.15
N ASP A 444 -33.35 -13.21 10.04
CA ASP A 444 -34.78 -13.51 9.92
C ASP A 444 -35.19 -14.78 10.70
N LYS A 445 -34.22 -15.62 11.08
CA LYS A 445 -34.43 -16.84 11.87
C LYS A 445 -33.38 -16.96 12.97
N PRO A 446 -33.69 -17.68 14.05
CA PRO A 446 -32.72 -17.90 15.12
C PRO A 446 -31.62 -18.92 14.77
N THR A 447 -31.85 -19.83 13.83
CA THR A 447 -30.92 -20.87 13.34
C THR A 447 -31.21 -21.20 11.89
N TYR A 448 -30.24 -21.72 11.18
CA TYR A 448 -30.33 -22.09 9.78
C TYR A 448 -29.77 -23.49 9.54
N GLY A 449 -30.37 -24.18 8.55
CA GLY A 449 -29.85 -25.43 8.02
C GLY A 449 -28.80 -25.22 6.94
N LYS A 450 -28.28 -26.34 6.39
CA LYS A 450 -27.36 -26.31 5.26
C LYS A 450 -28.04 -25.76 4.01
N ARG A 451 -27.33 -24.91 3.24
CA ARG A 451 -27.80 -24.35 1.96
C ARG A 451 -29.13 -23.62 2.11
N GLU A 452 -29.35 -23.03 3.26
CA GLU A 452 -30.56 -22.29 3.56
C GLU A 452 -30.35 -20.81 3.28
N LYS A 453 -31.39 -20.14 2.81
CA LYS A 453 -31.37 -18.70 2.59
C LYS A 453 -31.44 -17.97 3.91
N VAL A 454 -30.49 -17.06 4.13
CA VAL A 454 -30.43 -16.12 5.25
C VAL A 454 -30.80 -14.75 4.74
N SER A 455 -31.65 -14.04 5.49
CA SER A 455 -31.93 -12.62 5.27
C SER A 455 -31.54 -11.84 6.52
N LEU A 456 -30.51 -10.97 6.40
CA LEU A 456 -30.06 -10.11 7.48
C LEU A 456 -30.60 -8.70 7.33
N GLN A 457 -31.30 -8.22 8.34
CA GLN A 457 -31.70 -6.82 8.46
C GLN A 457 -30.61 -6.08 9.23
N ILE A 458 -30.01 -5.08 8.63
CA ILE A 458 -28.97 -4.24 9.22
C ILE A 458 -29.55 -2.85 9.43
N ALA A 459 -29.40 -2.30 10.61
CA ALA A 459 -29.77 -0.92 10.91
C ALA A 459 -28.63 -0.23 11.66
N ALA A 460 -28.36 1.03 11.31
CA ALA A 460 -27.29 1.82 11.90
C ALA A 460 -27.75 3.25 12.18
N LYS A 461 -27.45 3.73 13.38
CA LYS A 461 -27.82 5.06 13.88
C LYS A 461 -26.66 5.72 14.58
N ASP A 462 -26.62 7.05 14.55
CA ASP A 462 -25.71 7.82 15.38
C ASP A 462 -26.13 7.80 16.86
N HIS A 463 -25.34 8.40 17.73
CA HIS A 463 -25.63 8.49 19.16
C HIS A 463 -26.89 9.30 19.50
N ASN A 464 -27.42 10.11 18.58
CA ASN A 464 -28.67 10.87 18.72
C ASN A 464 -29.87 10.10 18.16
N GLY A 465 -29.67 8.92 17.60
CA GLY A 465 -30.73 8.10 16.99
C GLY A 465 -31.00 8.41 15.53
N ASN A 466 -30.23 9.30 14.87
CA ASN A 466 -30.40 9.59 13.45
C ASN A 466 -29.77 8.48 12.58
N PRO A 467 -30.36 8.20 11.40
CA PRO A 467 -29.76 7.28 10.41
C PRO A 467 -28.37 7.74 10.02
N ILE A 468 -27.46 6.79 9.80
CA ILE A 468 -26.14 7.09 9.25
C ILE A 468 -26.04 6.74 7.78
N GLU A 469 -25.25 7.54 7.07
CA GLU A 469 -24.87 7.31 5.69
C GLU A 469 -23.33 7.21 5.64
N GLY A 470 -22.81 6.41 4.70
CA GLY A 470 -21.35 6.29 4.58
C GLY A 470 -20.93 5.20 3.61
N SER A 471 -19.63 4.96 3.59
CA SER A 471 -19.02 3.88 2.83
C SER A 471 -18.73 2.71 3.78
N PHE A 472 -19.40 1.58 3.58
CA PHE A 472 -19.28 0.40 4.42
C PHE A 472 -19.00 -0.83 3.56
N SER A 473 -18.35 -1.82 4.14
CA SER A 473 -18.18 -3.16 3.56
C SER A 473 -18.49 -4.23 4.60
N ILE A 474 -18.92 -5.38 4.14
CA ILE A 474 -19.31 -6.49 5.00
C ILE A 474 -18.64 -7.79 4.53
N SER A 475 -18.10 -8.54 5.48
CA SER A 475 -17.63 -9.91 5.34
C SER A 475 -18.41 -10.83 6.26
N ILE A 476 -18.78 -12.00 5.77
CA ILE A 476 -19.36 -13.09 6.56
C ILE A 476 -18.51 -14.34 6.34
N THR A 477 -18.00 -14.89 7.44
CA THR A 477 -17.07 -16.05 7.40
C THR A 477 -17.56 -17.20 8.27
N ASP A 478 -17.23 -18.43 7.84
CA ASP A 478 -17.48 -19.64 8.63
C ASP A 478 -16.52 -19.71 9.83
N ARG A 479 -17.05 -19.63 11.05
CA ARG A 479 -16.26 -19.60 12.29
C ARG A 479 -15.52 -20.91 12.56
N ARG A 480 -15.91 -22.03 11.96
CA ARG A 480 -15.16 -23.28 12.02
C ARG A 480 -13.74 -23.11 11.45
N SER A 481 -13.64 -22.37 10.35
CA SER A 481 -12.40 -22.21 9.61
C SER A 481 -11.70 -20.87 9.90
N ILE A 482 -12.46 -19.82 10.20
CA ILE A 482 -11.96 -18.45 10.36
C ILE A 482 -12.46 -17.92 11.71
N ARG A 483 -11.54 -17.51 12.57
CA ARG A 483 -11.85 -16.82 13.82
C ARG A 483 -11.31 -15.40 13.76
N PRO A 484 -12.14 -14.38 13.99
CA PRO A 484 -11.66 -13.00 14.06
C PRO A 484 -10.68 -12.83 15.23
N ASP A 485 -9.53 -12.24 14.96
CA ASP A 485 -8.61 -11.79 16.00
C ASP A 485 -8.99 -10.39 16.44
N SER A 486 -9.46 -10.26 17.67
CA SER A 486 -9.85 -8.96 18.24
C SER A 486 -8.67 -8.04 18.56
N LEU A 487 -7.46 -8.59 18.64
CA LEU A 487 -6.23 -7.84 18.91
C LEU A 487 -5.55 -7.34 17.63
N ALA A 488 -5.91 -7.91 16.47
CA ALA A 488 -5.35 -7.54 15.19
C ALA A 488 -5.68 -6.10 14.78
N ASP A 489 -4.88 -5.53 13.90
CA ASP A 489 -5.14 -4.22 13.28
C ASP A 489 -6.41 -4.28 12.44
N ASN A 490 -7.26 -3.26 12.56
CA ASN A 490 -8.54 -3.13 11.89
C ASN A 490 -8.77 -1.67 11.50
N ILE A 491 -9.87 -1.35 10.83
CA ILE A 491 -10.12 0.01 10.34
C ILE A 491 -10.04 1.07 11.46
N VAL A 492 -10.52 0.75 12.67
CA VAL A 492 -10.53 1.70 13.81
C VAL A 492 -9.11 1.92 14.32
N SER A 493 -8.40 0.83 14.66
CA SER A 493 -7.02 0.92 15.14
C SER A 493 -6.07 1.49 14.08
N ASN A 494 -6.30 1.18 12.81
CA ASN A 494 -5.47 1.70 11.72
C ASN A 494 -5.66 3.21 11.53
N LEU A 495 -6.87 3.65 11.22
CA LEU A 495 -7.12 5.05 10.87
C LEU A 495 -6.94 6.00 12.06
N LEU A 496 -7.20 5.57 13.29
CA LEU A 496 -7.14 6.43 14.48
C LEU A 496 -5.80 6.35 15.23
N LEU A 497 -4.99 5.29 15.02
CA LEU A 497 -3.80 5.03 15.83
C LEU A 497 -2.57 4.66 14.98
N THR A 498 -2.53 3.44 14.39
CA THR A 498 -1.30 2.88 13.83
C THR A 498 -0.82 3.59 12.57
N SER A 499 -1.70 4.23 11.79
CA SER A 499 -1.33 5.04 10.62
C SER A 499 -0.72 6.40 10.99
N ASP A 500 -0.75 6.80 12.26
CA ASP A 500 -0.20 8.05 12.78
C ASP A 500 1.08 7.87 13.59
N LEU A 501 1.42 6.64 13.94
CA LEU A 501 2.60 6.31 14.72
C LEU A 501 3.70 5.70 13.86
N LYS A 502 4.94 6.01 14.21
CA LYS A 502 6.12 5.39 13.61
C LYS A 502 6.48 4.11 14.39
N GLY A 503 6.92 3.10 13.65
CA GLY A 503 7.25 1.79 14.20
C GLY A 503 6.04 0.86 14.31
N TYR A 504 6.30 -0.33 14.82
CA TYR A 504 5.30 -1.37 14.99
C TYR A 504 4.54 -1.23 16.30
N VAL A 505 3.22 -1.17 16.24
CA VAL A 505 2.32 -1.25 17.38
C VAL A 505 1.84 -2.70 17.49
N GLU A 506 2.16 -3.34 18.58
CA GLU A 506 1.74 -4.70 18.86
C GLU A 506 0.30 -4.71 19.36
N ASN A 507 -0.50 -5.72 18.96
CA ASN A 507 -1.89 -5.88 19.38
C ASN A 507 -2.76 -4.59 19.30
N PRO A 508 -2.80 -3.86 18.19
CA PRO A 508 -3.40 -2.53 18.16
C PRO A 508 -4.91 -2.53 18.42
N GLY A 509 -5.62 -3.66 18.16
CA GLY A 509 -7.02 -3.84 18.50
C GLY A 509 -7.31 -3.76 20.00
N TYR A 510 -6.35 -4.14 20.86
CA TYR A 510 -6.46 -4.09 22.31
C TYR A 510 -6.94 -2.73 22.83
N TYR A 511 -6.39 -1.64 22.27
CA TYR A 511 -6.68 -0.28 22.71
C TYR A 511 -8.12 0.18 22.44
N PHE A 512 -8.90 -0.62 21.70
CA PHE A 512 -10.29 -0.32 21.31
C PHE A 512 -11.31 -1.33 21.83
N LEU A 513 -10.87 -2.42 22.49
CA LEU A 513 -11.78 -3.44 23.05
C LEU A 513 -12.60 -2.90 24.21
N HIS A 514 -11.97 -2.12 25.08
CA HIS A 514 -12.59 -1.59 26.29
C HIS A 514 -12.19 -0.11 26.48
N GLN A 515 -13.08 0.67 27.06
CA GLN A 515 -12.82 2.07 27.43
C GLN A 515 -12.62 2.21 28.95
N ASP A 516 -11.91 1.28 29.57
CA ASP A 516 -11.60 1.29 30.99
C ASP A 516 -10.31 2.10 31.27
N LEU A 517 -10.06 2.35 32.56
CA LEU A 517 -8.88 3.12 32.98
C LEU A 517 -7.56 2.42 32.66
N ARG A 518 -7.54 1.09 32.63
CA ARG A 518 -6.33 0.32 32.32
C ARG A 518 -5.96 0.51 30.83
N THR A 519 -6.94 0.37 29.95
CA THR A 519 -6.74 0.58 28.51
C THR A 519 -6.30 2.01 28.20
N LEU A 520 -6.92 3.00 28.84
CA LEU A 520 -6.52 4.41 28.67
C LEU A 520 -5.09 4.67 29.16
N ARG A 521 -4.68 4.04 30.28
CA ARG A 521 -3.31 4.15 30.80
C ARG A 521 -2.29 3.51 29.85
N THR A 522 -2.56 2.30 29.36
CA THR A 522 -1.64 1.62 28.41
C THR A 522 -1.56 2.35 27.08
N LEU A 523 -2.65 2.96 26.63
CA LEU A 523 -2.67 3.83 25.45
C LEU A 523 -1.82 5.09 25.66
N ASP A 524 -1.80 5.63 26.88
CA ASP A 524 -0.93 6.77 27.23
C ASP A 524 0.56 6.36 27.21
N PHE A 525 0.91 5.13 27.66
CA PHE A 525 2.27 4.59 27.50
C PHE A 525 2.67 4.52 26.02
N LEU A 526 1.76 4.08 25.17
CA LEU A 526 1.99 4.06 23.73
C LEU A 526 2.26 5.47 23.19
N MET A 527 1.48 6.49 23.64
CA MET A 527 1.69 7.88 23.24
C MET A 527 3.04 8.45 23.70
N MET A 528 3.57 7.97 24.83
CA MET A 528 4.90 8.38 25.30
C MET A 528 6.05 7.65 24.59
N THR A 529 5.87 6.36 24.26
CA THR A 529 6.95 5.51 23.73
C THR A 529 7.04 5.52 22.21
N HIS A 530 5.94 5.81 21.51
CA HIS A 530 5.85 5.90 20.04
C HIS A 530 5.70 7.36 19.58
N GLY A 531 6.28 8.29 20.32
CA GLY A 531 6.17 9.73 20.13
C GLY A 531 6.79 10.24 18.83
N TRP A 532 6.44 9.67 17.67
CA TRP A 532 6.88 10.17 16.38
C TRP A 532 5.96 11.27 15.86
N ARG A 533 6.57 12.21 15.15
CA ARG A 533 5.93 13.41 14.65
C ARG A 533 5.97 13.41 13.14
N ARG A 534 4.81 13.40 12.52
CA ARG A 534 4.71 13.56 11.05
C ARG A 534 5.29 14.91 10.59
N HIS A 535 5.03 15.96 11.36
CA HIS A 535 5.59 17.26 11.16
C HIS A 535 6.57 17.55 12.29
N HIS A 536 7.86 17.41 11.99
CA HIS A 536 8.93 17.77 12.95
C HIS A 536 9.13 19.29 12.94
N ILE A 537 8.32 19.97 13.72
CA ILE A 537 8.32 21.43 13.84
C ILE A 537 9.36 21.81 14.91
N LYS A 538 10.56 22.15 14.48
CA LYS A 538 11.59 22.69 15.38
C LYS A 538 11.35 24.16 15.69
N ASN A 539 10.87 24.90 14.71
CA ASN A 539 10.59 26.32 14.80
C ASN A 539 9.47 26.70 13.83
N VAL A 540 8.46 27.40 14.31
CA VAL A 540 7.29 27.80 13.50
C VAL A 540 7.54 29.01 12.61
N VAL A 541 8.62 29.75 12.81
CA VAL A 541 9.02 30.88 11.93
C VAL A 541 9.59 30.34 10.62
N THR A 542 10.21 29.18 10.67
CA THR A 542 10.69 28.50 9.46
C THR A 542 9.51 27.93 8.69
N PRO A 543 9.27 28.31 7.43
CA PRO A 543 8.20 27.73 6.64
C PRO A 543 8.34 26.20 6.58
N PRO A 544 7.22 25.44 6.59
CA PRO A 544 7.28 24.00 6.48
C PRO A 544 7.90 23.60 5.13
N SER A 545 8.87 22.69 5.17
CA SER A 545 9.44 22.12 3.95
C SER A 545 8.43 21.15 3.33
N LEU A 546 7.78 21.58 2.27
CA LEU A 546 6.79 20.78 1.52
C LEU A 546 7.46 20.22 0.25
N ASN A 547 8.10 19.08 0.38
CA ASN A 547 8.66 18.39 -0.78
C ASN A 547 7.57 17.57 -1.48
N LEU A 548 6.83 18.22 -2.39
CA LEU A 548 5.72 17.64 -3.14
C LEU A 548 6.19 17.21 -4.54
N ALA A 549 6.92 16.11 -4.61
CA ALA A 549 7.42 15.56 -5.87
C ALA A 549 6.36 14.79 -6.67
N ASN A 550 5.33 14.27 -5.99
CA ASN A 550 4.28 13.45 -6.58
C ASN A 550 2.96 14.22 -6.63
N TYR A 551 2.21 14.04 -7.71
CA TYR A 551 0.93 14.72 -7.94
C TYR A 551 -0.27 13.87 -7.48
N ILE A 552 -1.41 14.53 -7.28
CA ILE A 552 -2.69 13.84 -7.03
C ILE A 552 -3.15 13.21 -8.34
N GLU A 553 -3.21 11.89 -8.41
CA GLU A 553 -3.54 11.16 -9.61
C GLU A 553 -5.07 11.13 -9.84
N LYS A 554 -5.56 12.09 -10.64
CA LYS A 554 -6.97 12.18 -11.07
C LYS A 554 -7.26 11.36 -12.33
N GLY A 555 -6.26 11.14 -13.17
CA GLY A 555 -6.30 10.39 -14.42
C GLY A 555 -4.97 9.71 -14.68
N GLN A 556 -4.96 8.74 -15.59
CA GLN A 556 -3.73 8.07 -15.99
C GLN A 556 -3.02 8.87 -17.07
N THR A 557 -1.71 8.83 -17.05
CA THR A 557 -0.85 9.56 -18.00
C THR A 557 0.20 8.63 -18.59
N ILE A 558 0.55 8.91 -19.84
CA ILE A 558 1.77 8.42 -20.47
C ILE A 558 2.63 9.66 -20.70
N SER A 559 3.81 9.68 -20.14
CA SER A 559 4.74 10.82 -20.27
C SER A 559 6.13 10.35 -20.65
N GLY A 560 6.93 11.28 -21.11
CA GLY A 560 8.30 10.99 -21.52
C GLY A 560 8.97 12.19 -22.16
N ARG A 561 10.13 11.93 -22.74
CA ARG A 561 10.96 12.94 -23.42
C ARG A 561 11.39 12.46 -24.79
N ILE A 562 11.46 13.39 -25.74
CA ILE A 562 11.96 13.13 -27.10
C ILE A 562 13.30 13.83 -27.30
N LYS A 563 14.29 13.05 -27.71
CA LYS A 563 15.62 13.54 -28.09
C LYS A 563 15.83 13.37 -29.58
N GLY A 564 16.43 14.35 -30.21
CA GLY A 564 16.85 14.28 -31.59
C GLY A 564 18.09 13.38 -31.78
N PHE A 565 18.39 13.05 -33.00
CA PHE A 565 19.50 12.18 -33.38
C PHE A 565 20.86 12.54 -32.74
N PHE A 566 21.11 13.82 -32.51
CA PHE A 566 22.33 14.31 -31.85
C PHE A 566 22.16 14.58 -30.35
N GLY A 567 21.10 14.05 -29.71
CA GLY A 567 20.85 14.18 -28.28
C GLY A 567 20.17 15.47 -27.81
N GLY A 568 19.89 16.41 -28.72
CA GLY A 568 19.19 17.65 -28.40
C GLY A 568 17.69 17.43 -28.22
N ASN A 569 17.06 18.23 -27.34
CA ASN A 569 15.62 18.16 -27.07
C ASN A 569 14.80 18.54 -28.31
N VAL A 570 13.79 17.71 -28.63
CA VAL A 570 12.87 18.00 -29.76
C VAL A 570 11.73 18.85 -29.24
N LYS A 571 11.64 20.09 -29.72
CA LYS A 571 10.57 21.07 -29.35
C LYS A 571 9.44 21.02 -30.36
N LYS A 572 8.18 21.06 -29.83
CA LYS A 572 6.97 21.05 -30.66
C LYS A 572 6.94 19.88 -31.67
N GLY A 573 7.55 18.74 -31.29
CA GLY A 573 7.52 17.51 -32.07
C GLY A 573 6.17 16.81 -31.86
N PRO A 574 5.48 16.38 -32.94
CA PRO A 574 4.23 15.66 -32.81
C PRO A 574 4.49 14.26 -32.27
N ILE A 575 3.59 13.82 -31.37
CA ILE A 575 3.57 12.51 -30.74
C ILE A 575 2.21 11.92 -30.93
N CYS A 576 2.17 10.63 -31.28
CA CYS A 576 0.98 9.82 -31.33
C CYS A 576 1.14 8.61 -30.41
N VAL A 577 0.17 8.37 -29.55
CA VAL A 577 0.09 7.24 -28.63
C VAL A 577 -1.09 6.39 -29.02
N LEU A 578 -0.83 5.14 -29.39
CA LEU A 578 -1.82 4.22 -29.95
C LEU A 578 -1.93 2.96 -29.10
N ALA A 579 -3.15 2.53 -28.79
CA ALA A 579 -3.41 1.17 -28.32
C ALA A 579 -4.62 0.61 -29.13
N PRO A 580 -4.36 0.02 -30.30
CA PRO A 580 -5.43 -0.36 -31.24
C PRO A 580 -6.43 -1.33 -30.66
N LYS A 581 -5.99 -2.34 -29.88
CA LYS A 581 -6.89 -3.33 -29.22
C LYS A 581 -7.92 -2.69 -28.30
N GLN A 582 -7.56 -1.56 -27.67
CA GLN A 582 -8.39 -0.81 -26.75
C GLN A 582 -9.09 0.40 -27.41
N LYS A 583 -8.88 0.60 -28.71
CA LYS A 583 -9.38 1.76 -29.47
C LYS A 583 -8.92 3.11 -28.89
N ILE A 584 -7.68 3.17 -28.39
CA ILE A 584 -7.11 4.38 -27.82
C ILE A 584 -6.20 5.01 -28.85
N VAL A 585 -6.48 6.26 -29.18
CA VAL A 585 -5.63 7.14 -30.01
C VAL A 585 -5.55 8.47 -29.30
N ALA A 586 -4.32 8.92 -29.03
CA ALA A 586 -4.11 10.22 -28.42
C ALA A 586 -2.89 10.89 -29.02
N THR A 587 -2.98 12.18 -29.30
CA THR A 587 -1.92 12.98 -29.90
C THR A 587 -1.56 14.15 -29.02
N THR A 588 -0.29 14.53 -29.02
CA THR A 588 0.22 15.71 -28.31
C THR A 588 1.47 16.24 -29.03
N THR A 589 2.06 17.29 -28.48
CA THR A 589 3.35 17.81 -28.94
C THR A 589 4.28 18.01 -27.76
N THR A 590 5.58 17.88 -27.97
CA THR A 590 6.58 18.16 -26.95
C THR A 590 6.63 19.66 -26.60
N ASP A 591 6.98 19.95 -25.35
CA ASP A 591 7.26 21.29 -24.85
C ASP A 591 8.66 21.80 -25.24
N GLU A 592 9.10 22.91 -24.63
CA GLU A 592 10.42 23.50 -24.83
C GLU A 592 11.59 22.63 -24.32
N LYS A 593 11.30 21.70 -23.40
CA LYS A 593 12.28 20.73 -22.86
C LYS A 593 12.28 19.39 -23.59
N GLY A 594 11.41 19.25 -24.60
CA GLY A 594 11.20 18.00 -25.30
C GLY A 594 10.35 16.99 -24.52
N GLU A 595 9.67 17.43 -23.47
CA GLU A 595 8.81 16.59 -22.62
C GLU A 595 7.39 16.56 -23.20
N PHE A 596 6.70 15.44 -22.97
CA PHE A 596 5.29 15.28 -23.35
C PHE A 596 4.49 14.58 -22.28
N ILE A 597 3.20 14.85 -22.23
CA ILE A 597 2.23 14.19 -21.37
C ILE A 597 0.97 13.93 -22.19
N VAL A 598 0.50 12.69 -22.16
CA VAL A 598 -0.76 12.26 -22.75
C VAL A 598 -1.67 11.74 -21.65
N ASN A 599 -2.86 12.35 -21.50
CA ASN A 599 -3.88 11.86 -20.58
C ASN A 599 -4.75 10.84 -21.30
N THR A 600 -4.85 9.63 -20.75
CA THR A 600 -5.69 8.57 -21.31
C THR A 600 -6.14 7.64 -20.19
N SER A 601 -7.21 6.87 -20.42
CA SER A 601 -7.71 5.87 -19.45
C SER A 601 -7.49 4.50 -20.05
N PHE A 602 -6.75 3.64 -19.36
CA PHE A 602 -6.40 2.31 -19.89
C PHE A 602 -6.36 1.26 -18.79
N LYS A 603 -6.77 0.06 -19.19
CA LYS A 603 -6.74 -1.13 -18.34
C LYS A 603 -5.33 -1.69 -18.25
N ASP A 604 -5.12 -2.53 -17.24
CA ASP A 604 -3.86 -3.27 -17.09
C ASP A 604 -3.54 -4.10 -18.34
N SER A 605 -2.26 -4.35 -18.57
CA SER A 605 -1.76 -5.09 -19.74
C SER A 605 -2.04 -4.41 -21.09
N THR A 606 -2.42 -3.11 -21.10
CA THR A 606 -2.52 -2.34 -22.33
C THR A 606 -1.13 -1.98 -22.85
N THR A 607 -0.81 -2.45 -24.04
CA THR A 607 0.45 -2.10 -24.74
C THR A 607 0.19 -0.93 -25.66
N PHE A 608 0.97 0.12 -25.50
CA PHE A 608 0.93 1.32 -26.34
C PHE A 608 2.10 1.32 -27.34
N LEU A 609 1.81 1.73 -28.55
CA LEU A 609 2.78 2.15 -29.53
C LEU A 609 2.89 3.68 -29.44
N VAL A 610 4.07 4.18 -29.11
CA VAL A 610 4.33 5.63 -29.03
C VAL A 610 5.21 6.03 -30.20
N GLN A 611 4.72 6.90 -31.05
CA GLN A 611 5.43 7.43 -32.20
C GLN A 611 5.74 8.91 -32.01
N ALA A 612 6.92 9.32 -32.44
CA ALA A 612 7.33 10.71 -32.38
C ALA A 612 8.11 11.13 -33.63
N ARG A 613 7.98 12.41 -33.97
CA ARG A 613 8.76 13.04 -35.05
C ARG A 613 9.25 14.40 -34.61
N THR A 614 10.25 14.91 -35.27
CA THR A 614 10.60 16.34 -35.14
C THR A 614 9.50 17.23 -35.73
N LYS A 615 9.46 18.51 -35.37
CA LYS A 615 8.54 19.50 -35.96
C LYS A 615 8.53 19.49 -37.51
N ARG A 616 9.64 19.11 -38.14
CA ARG A 616 9.79 19.01 -39.59
C ARG A 616 9.41 17.62 -40.17
N GLY A 617 8.85 16.71 -39.36
CA GLY A 617 8.41 15.41 -39.80
C GLY A 617 9.50 14.30 -39.82
N PHE A 618 10.74 14.58 -39.39
CA PHE A 618 11.82 13.59 -39.38
C PHE A 618 11.64 12.58 -38.24
N ALA A 619 11.62 11.28 -38.54
CA ALA A 619 11.38 10.20 -37.59
C ALA A 619 12.64 9.73 -36.82
N GLY A 620 13.83 10.26 -37.15
CA GLY A 620 15.09 9.89 -36.48
C GLY A 620 15.23 10.50 -35.07
N VAL A 621 14.30 10.19 -34.18
CA VAL A 621 14.26 10.67 -32.79
C VAL A 621 14.30 9.49 -31.81
N ASP A 622 14.85 9.71 -30.64
CA ASP A 622 14.85 8.75 -29.53
C ASP A 622 13.74 9.12 -28.53
N ILE A 623 12.91 8.15 -28.17
CA ILE A 623 11.78 8.32 -27.24
C ILE A 623 12.16 7.69 -25.90
N GLU A 624 12.14 8.48 -24.86
CA GLU A 624 12.31 8.02 -23.46
C GLU A 624 10.95 8.10 -22.78
N ILE A 625 10.37 6.96 -22.38
CA ILE A 625 9.13 6.91 -21.62
C ILE A 625 9.44 6.93 -20.12
N ASP A 626 8.73 7.76 -19.39
CA ASP A 626 8.83 7.81 -17.94
C ASP A 626 8.28 6.51 -17.33
N THR A 627 9.12 5.83 -16.58
CA THR A 627 8.72 4.63 -15.84
C THR A 627 8.42 5.01 -14.40
N PRO A 628 7.23 4.69 -13.86
CA PRO A 628 6.91 4.95 -12.46
C PRO A 628 7.93 4.30 -11.53
N LYS A 629 8.47 5.06 -10.59
CA LYS A 629 9.32 4.53 -9.53
C LYS A 629 8.42 4.08 -8.38
N TYR A 630 8.49 2.80 -8.07
CA TYR A 630 7.77 2.25 -6.93
C TYR A 630 8.67 2.21 -5.71
N PRO A 631 8.15 2.57 -4.51
CA PRO A 631 8.94 2.52 -3.29
C PRO A 631 9.34 1.07 -2.99
N ALA A 632 10.53 0.90 -2.42
CA ALA A 632 11.01 -0.41 -1.97
C ALA A 632 9.97 -1.06 -1.05
N ALA A 633 9.76 -2.35 -1.22
CA ALA A 633 8.90 -3.12 -0.36
C ALA A 633 9.59 -3.31 1.00
N SER A 634 8.84 -3.16 2.09
CA SER A 634 9.30 -3.38 3.45
C SER A 634 8.07 -3.58 4.35
N PRO A 635 7.99 -4.66 5.13
CA PRO A 635 6.88 -4.86 6.04
C PRO A 635 6.96 -3.85 7.19
N LYS A 636 5.81 -3.35 7.63
CA LYS A 636 5.73 -2.43 8.78
C LYS A 636 5.86 -3.18 10.12
N SER A 637 5.43 -4.44 10.14
CA SER A 637 5.40 -5.27 11.34
C SER A 637 6.26 -6.51 11.17
N PRO A 638 6.91 -7.00 12.25
CA PRO A 638 7.60 -8.28 12.22
C PRO A 638 6.60 -9.41 11.98
N PHE A 639 7.05 -10.47 11.32
CA PHE A 639 6.25 -11.67 11.16
C PHE A 639 6.31 -12.51 12.42
N ARG A 640 5.15 -12.80 13.02
CA ARG A 640 5.07 -13.65 14.21
C ARG A 640 5.14 -15.13 13.81
N ASN A 641 5.97 -15.90 14.52
CA ASN A 641 6.04 -17.36 14.38
C ASN A 641 4.92 -18.07 15.18
N GLU A 642 3.71 -17.51 15.22
CA GLU A 642 2.60 -18.21 15.89
C GLU A 642 2.27 -19.50 15.16
N ALA A 643 2.20 -20.57 15.94
CA ALA A 643 1.92 -21.91 15.44
C ALA A 643 0.59 -21.93 14.68
N ALA A 644 0.66 -22.47 13.47
CA ALA A 644 -0.41 -22.48 12.49
C ALA A 644 -1.54 -23.49 12.82
N THR A 645 -1.87 -23.75 14.08
CA THR A 645 -2.92 -24.75 14.45
C THR A 645 -4.26 -24.46 13.78
N PHE A 646 -4.67 -23.21 13.69
CA PHE A 646 -5.89 -22.84 12.96
C PHE A 646 -5.73 -22.92 11.43
N MET A 647 -4.51 -22.76 10.93
CA MET A 647 -4.21 -22.86 9.50
C MET A 647 -4.30 -24.30 9.01
N GLU A 648 -3.91 -25.27 9.83
CA GLU A 648 -3.98 -26.70 9.49
C GLU A 648 -5.42 -27.16 9.29
N ASP A 649 -6.31 -26.83 10.23
CA ASP A 649 -7.74 -27.13 10.12
C ASP A 649 -8.37 -26.44 8.89
N TYR A 650 -8.00 -25.20 8.64
CA TYR A 650 -8.43 -24.45 7.47
C TYR A 650 -7.99 -25.11 6.17
N LEU A 651 -6.71 -25.51 6.07
CA LEU A 651 -6.17 -26.14 4.88
C LEU A 651 -6.74 -27.53 4.63
N LEU A 652 -7.05 -28.30 5.69
CA LEU A 652 -7.76 -29.56 5.59
C LEU A 652 -9.17 -29.37 5.00
N ASN A 653 -9.89 -28.35 5.47
CA ASN A 653 -11.23 -28.02 4.96
C ASN A 653 -11.17 -27.48 3.51
N THR A 654 -10.15 -26.69 3.17
CA THR A 654 -9.99 -26.13 1.80
C THR A 654 -9.55 -27.19 0.80
N ARG A 655 -8.90 -28.28 1.23
CA ARG A 655 -8.52 -29.39 0.37
C ARG A 655 -9.73 -30.03 -0.32
N ASP A 656 -10.83 -30.16 0.39
CA ASP A 656 -12.06 -30.76 -0.12
C ASP A 656 -12.81 -29.83 -1.11
N GLN A 657 -12.40 -28.57 -1.23
CA GLN A 657 -12.98 -27.63 -2.19
C GLN A 657 -12.43 -27.79 -3.61
N TYR A 658 -11.36 -28.55 -3.80
CA TYR A 658 -10.75 -28.76 -5.11
C TYR A 658 -10.60 -30.26 -5.39
N TYR A 659 -10.59 -30.60 -6.66
CA TYR A 659 -10.14 -31.91 -7.12
C TYR A 659 -9.04 -31.73 -8.17
N MET A 660 -8.22 -32.78 -8.34
CA MET A 660 -7.16 -32.79 -9.32
C MET A 660 -7.64 -33.51 -10.57
N GLU A 661 -7.59 -32.87 -11.73
CA GLU A 661 -7.91 -33.47 -13.01
C GLU A 661 -6.74 -33.25 -13.97
N GLY A 662 -6.13 -34.34 -14.42
CA GLY A 662 -4.98 -34.27 -15.34
C GLY A 662 -3.76 -33.53 -14.79
N GLY A 663 -3.54 -33.53 -13.46
CA GLY A 663 -2.47 -32.78 -12.81
C GLY A 663 -2.75 -31.29 -12.62
N MET A 664 -3.95 -30.80 -12.97
CA MET A 664 -4.41 -29.44 -12.74
C MET A 664 -5.46 -29.40 -11.64
N ARG A 665 -5.39 -28.37 -10.80
CA ARG A 665 -6.39 -28.11 -9.76
C ARG A 665 -7.65 -27.54 -10.39
N VAL A 666 -8.76 -28.24 -10.27
CA VAL A 666 -10.09 -27.76 -10.69
C VAL A 666 -10.85 -27.31 -9.46
N TYR A 667 -11.24 -26.01 -9.46
CA TYR A 667 -12.09 -25.47 -8.42
C TYR A 667 -13.47 -26.12 -8.51
N ASN A 668 -13.99 -26.47 -7.37
CA ASN A 668 -15.34 -26.97 -7.24
C ASN A 668 -16.45 -25.94 -7.51
N LEU A 669 -16.14 -24.69 -7.73
CA LEU A 669 -17.10 -23.68 -8.15
C LEU A 669 -17.08 -23.59 -9.69
N LYS A 670 -18.25 -23.60 -10.33
CA LYS A 670 -18.35 -23.22 -11.74
C LYS A 670 -17.96 -21.76 -11.85
N GLU A 671 -16.70 -21.50 -12.06
CA GLU A 671 -16.26 -20.22 -12.58
C GLU A 671 -16.84 -20.13 -13.99
N VAL A 672 -17.62 -19.11 -14.28
CA VAL A 672 -17.92 -18.74 -15.66
C VAL A 672 -16.62 -18.16 -16.18
N LEU A 673 -15.74 -19.04 -16.66
CA LEU A 673 -14.61 -18.62 -17.47
C LEU A 673 -15.21 -18.02 -18.74
N VAL A 674 -15.24 -16.71 -18.83
CA VAL A 674 -15.28 -16.03 -20.12
C VAL A 674 -13.88 -16.26 -20.71
N THR A 675 -13.69 -17.42 -21.34
CA THR A 675 -12.54 -17.67 -22.18
C THR A 675 -12.70 -16.82 -23.43
N GLY A 676 -12.16 -15.58 -23.36
CA GLY A 676 -11.67 -15.02 -24.60
C GLY A 676 -10.61 -15.99 -25.14
N SER A 677 -10.89 -16.63 -26.27
CA SER A 677 -9.94 -17.49 -26.92
C SER A 677 -8.66 -16.70 -27.15
N ARG A 678 -7.57 -17.09 -26.44
CA ARG A 678 -6.23 -16.58 -26.75
C ARG A 678 -5.94 -17.02 -28.17
N LYS A 679 -6.04 -16.11 -29.15
CA LYS A 679 -5.54 -16.35 -30.52
C LYS A 679 -4.07 -16.75 -30.39
N LYS A 680 -3.68 -17.79 -31.10
CA LYS A 680 -2.26 -18.19 -31.22
C LYS A 680 -1.46 -16.99 -31.75
N PRO A 681 -0.25 -16.74 -31.27
CA PRO A 681 0.64 -15.72 -31.84
C PRO A 681 0.78 -15.96 -33.34
N GLY A 682 0.53 -14.91 -34.16
CA GLY A 682 0.55 -15.02 -35.64
C GLY A 682 -0.80 -15.41 -36.26
N SER A 683 -1.93 -15.33 -35.53
CA SER A 683 -3.25 -15.55 -36.17
C SER A 683 -3.61 -14.38 -37.07
N GLU A 684 -3.91 -14.70 -38.36
CA GLU A 684 -4.48 -13.76 -39.32
C GLU A 684 -5.70 -13.04 -38.73
N SER A 685 -5.92 -11.77 -39.11
CA SER A 685 -7.10 -11.00 -38.79
C SER A 685 -8.38 -11.78 -39.13
N ILE A 686 -9.43 -11.67 -38.31
CA ILE A 686 -10.74 -12.29 -38.61
C ILE A 686 -11.33 -11.88 -39.95
N TYR A 687 -10.81 -10.79 -40.54
CA TYR A 687 -11.25 -10.26 -41.83
C TYR A 687 -10.46 -10.79 -43.01
N THR A 688 -9.35 -11.54 -42.85
CA THR A 688 -8.41 -11.91 -43.88
C THR A 688 -8.45 -13.42 -44.28
N GLY A 689 -9.61 -13.98 -44.47
CA GLY A 689 -9.78 -15.40 -44.95
C GLY A 689 -10.42 -15.56 -46.33
N GLY A 690 -10.59 -14.48 -47.08
CA GLY A 690 -11.35 -14.47 -48.32
C GLY A 690 -10.55 -14.83 -49.60
N ILE A 691 -11.27 -15.24 -50.63
CA ILE A 691 -10.67 -15.70 -51.92
C ILE A 691 -10.07 -14.53 -52.73
N ASN A 692 -10.60 -13.30 -52.53
CA ASN A 692 -10.14 -12.10 -53.28
C ASN A 692 -9.28 -11.16 -52.43
N THR A 693 -8.79 -11.63 -51.30
CA THR A 693 -7.91 -10.88 -50.37
C THR A 693 -6.50 -10.90 -50.90
N TYR A 694 -5.92 -9.72 -51.07
CA TYR A 694 -4.49 -9.58 -51.40
C TYR A 694 -3.72 -9.26 -50.13
N THR A 695 -2.91 -10.19 -49.63
CA THR A 695 -2.14 -10.03 -48.38
C THR A 695 -0.63 -9.99 -48.67
N ILE A 696 0.06 -9.04 -48.03
CA ILE A 696 1.53 -8.93 -48.01
C ILE A 696 1.97 -9.21 -46.57
N GLU A 697 2.82 -10.20 -46.39
CA GLU A 697 3.46 -10.54 -45.11
C GLU A 697 4.50 -9.49 -44.72
N GLY A 698 4.65 -9.26 -43.38
CA GLY A 698 5.52 -8.21 -42.83
C GLY A 698 6.97 -8.24 -43.38
N ASP A 699 7.55 -9.42 -43.49
CA ASP A 699 8.93 -9.60 -44.00
C ASP A 699 9.08 -9.15 -45.48
N LYS A 700 7.99 -9.13 -46.24
CA LYS A 700 7.97 -8.67 -47.64
C LYS A 700 7.68 -7.17 -47.74
N LEU A 701 7.01 -6.58 -46.72
CA LEU A 701 6.72 -5.14 -46.67
C LEU A 701 8.00 -4.30 -46.62
N GLU A 702 9.04 -4.76 -45.94
CA GLU A 702 10.33 -4.08 -45.87
C GLU A 702 11.01 -3.97 -47.26
N ASN A 703 10.81 -4.97 -48.11
CA ASN A 703 11.33 -4.98 -49.51
C ASN A 703 10.52 -4.08 -50.46
N TYR A 704 9.36 -3.57 -50.03
CA TYR A 704 8.52 -2.66 -50.81
C TYR A 704 9.07 -1.24 -50.89
N GLY A 705 10.10 -0.91 -50.10
CA GLY A 705 10.70 0.41 -50.02
C GLY A 705 9.72 1.47 -49.44
N ALA A 706 8.65 1.04 -48.75
CA ALA A 706 7.71 1.87 -48.07
C ALA A 706 8.15 2.06 -46.62
N GLN A 707 8.05 3.28 -46.04
CA GLN A 707 8.40 3.56 -44.66
C GLN A 707 7.18 3.50 -43.74
N THR A 708 6.03 3.92 -44.25
CA THR A 708 4.76 3.95 -43.49
C THR A 708 3.73 3.02 -44.08
N ALA A 709 2.68 2.70 -43.32
CA ALA A 709 1.54 1.94 -43.82
C ALA A 709 0.89 2.68 -45.00
N PHE A 710 0.83 4.01 -44.95
CA PHE A 710 0.33 4.81 -46.09
C PHE A 710 1.13 4.60 -47.35
N ASP A 711 2.48 4.65 -47.24
CA ASP A 711 3.35 4.40 -48.38
C ASP A 711 3.16 2.98 -48.95
N ALA A 712 2.97 1.99 -48.08
CA ALA A 712 2.75 0.60 -48.49
C ALA A 712 1.38 0.42 -49.17
N VAL A 713 0.34 1.04 -48.61
CA VAL A 713 -1.03 1.01 -49.15
C VAL A 713 -1.09 1.70 -50.53
N SER A 714 -0.43 2.87 -50.68
CA SER A 714 -0.39 3.61 -51.96
C SER A 714 0.24 2.83 -53.12
N ARG A 715 1.06 1.81 -52.84
CA ARG A 715 1.71 0.92 -53.81
C ARG A 715 0.96 -0.38 -54.08
N LEU A 716 -0.21 -0.59 -53.39
CA LEU A 716 -0.99 -1.82 -53.60
C LEU A 716 -1.65 -1.84 -54.98
N PRO A 717 -1.76 -3.00 -55.66
CA PRO A 717 -2.41 -3.10 -56.95
C PRO A 717 -3.86 -2.64 -56.93
N GLY A 718 -4.18 -1.62 -57.76
CA GLY A 718 -5.52 -1.07 -57.85
C GLY A 718 -5.91 -0.12 -56.74
N VAL A 719 -4.98 0.38 -56.00
CA VAL A 719 -5.16 1.51 -55.07
C VAL A 719 -4.63 2.77 -55.74
N SER A 720 -5.37 3.85 -55.65
CA SER A 720 -4.98 5.19 -56.08
C SER A 720 -5.11 6.19 -54.94
N VAL A 721 -4.24 7.18 -54.89
CA VAL A 721 -4.30 8.27 -53.88
C VAL A 721 -4.56 9.58 -54.61
N THR A 722 -5.56 10.33 -54.15
CA THR A 722 -5.94 11.63 -54.67
C THR A 722 -5.95 12.69 -53.56
N ASN A 723 -5.86 13.96 -53.92
CA ASN A 723 -5.97 15.11 -52.97
C ASN A 723 -5.03 15.01 -51.76
N GLY A 724 -3.86 14.35 -51.91
CA GLY A 724 -2.86 14.26 -50.82
C GLY A 724 -3.04 13.06 -49.88
N ASN A 725 -4.22 12.69 -49.43
CA ASN A 725 -4.43 11.59 -48.46
C ASN A 725 -5.67 10.74 -48.71
N GLU A 726 -6.46 11.02 -49.74
CA GLU A 726 -7.66 10.23 -50.04
C GLU A 726 -7.28 8.95 -50.80
N ILE A 727 -7.62 7.81 -50.22
CA ILE A 727 -7.33 6.48 -50.77
C ILE A 727 -8.56 5.94 -51.49
N HIS A 728 -8.40 5.45 -52.71
CA HIS A 728 -9.48 4.86 -53.53
C HIS A 728 -9.05 3.47 -54.01
N ILE A 729 -9.96 2.51 -54.00
CA ILE A 729 -9.76 1.16 -54.51
C ILE A 729 -10.50 1.03 -55.88
N ARG A 730 -9.80 0.76 -56.98
CA ARG A 730 -10.37 0.59 -58.34
C ARG A 730 -11.27 1.75 -58.77
N ASN A 731 -10.84 3.00 -58.50
CA ASN A 731 -11.58 4.23 -58.81
C ASN A 731 -12.98 4.33 -58.16
N ASN A 732 -13.26 3.61 -57.06
CA ASN A 732 -14.43 3.86 -56.29
C ASN A 732 -14.36 5.29 -55.68
N PRO A 733 -15.44 6.11 -55.85
CA PRO A 733 -15.44 7.48 -55.32
C PRO A 733 -15.42 7.53 -53.79
N GLU A 734 -15.86 6.46 -53.13
CA GLU A 734 -15.84 6.35 -51.67
C GLU A 734 -14.49 5.82 -51.17
N GLN A 735 -14.07 6.24 -49.97
CA GLN A 735 -12.85 5.76 -49.33
C GLN A 735 -13.03 4.37 -48.71
N PRO A 736 -11.99 3.50 -48.74
CA PRO A 736 -12.06 2.19 -48.11
C PRO A 736 -11.99 2.31 -46.61
N VAL A 737 -12.59 1.36 -45.92
CA VAL A 737 -12.48 1.23 -44.47
C VAL A 737 -11.08 0.75 -44.09
N ILE A 738 -10.50 1.38 -43.07
CA ILE A 738 -9.23 0.95 -42.49
C ILE A 738 -9.49 0.09 -41.28
N VAL A 739 -8.85 -1.05 -41.19
CA VAL A 739 -8.91 -1.98 -40.06
C VAL A 739 -7.51 -2.23 -39.55
N ILE A 740 -7.26 -1.97 -38.26
CA ILE A 740 -5.96 -2.20 -37.62
C ILE A 740 -6.19 -3.11 -36.43
N ASP A 741 -5.57 -4.28 -36.40
CA ASP A 741 -5.74 -5.31 -35.37
C ASP A 741 -7.23 -5.60 -35.07
N ASP A 742 -8.02 -5.83 -36.11
CA ASP A 742 -9.45 -6.07 -36.08
C ASP A 742 -10.34 -4.86 -35.63
N VAL A 743 -9.75 -3.69 -35.44
CA VAL A 743 -10.47 -2.44 -35.10
C VAL A 743 -10.71 -1.62 -36.37
N VAL A 744 -11.95 -1.22 -36.57
CA VAL A 744 -12.41 -0.45 -37.74
C VAL A 744 -12.21 1.05 -37.47
N TYR A 745 -11.54 1.74 -38.39
CA TYR A 745 -11.35 3.19 -38.42
C TYR A 745 -12.09 3.74 -39.66
N GLU A 746 -13.00 4.69 -39.45
CA GLU A 746 -13.76 5.35 -40.47
C GLU A 746 -13.21 6.78 -40.66
N ASP A 747 -13.00 7.18 -41.90
CA ASP A 747 -12.61 8.53 -42.34
C ASP A 747 -11.28 9.09 -41.74
N ASP A 748 -10.37 8.21 -41.30
CA ASP A 748 -9.07 8.61 -40.72
C ASP A 748 -7.88 7.95 -41.44
N ASN A 749 -7.57 8.44 -42.63
CA ASN A 749 -6.42 7.96 -43.36
C ASN A 749 -5.07 8.42 -42.79
N ASP A 750 -5.06 9.45 -41.94
CA ASP A 750 -3.84 9.99 -41.34
C ASP A 750 -3.19 8.95 -40.40
N ILE A 751 -3.98 8.04 -39.84
CA ILE A 751 -3.48 6.92 -39.03
C ILE A 751 -2.46 6.04 -39.79
N LEU A 752 -2.65 5.86 -41.12
CA LEU A 752 -1.74 5.07 -41.96
C LEU A 752 -0.38 5.73 -42.12
N THR A 753 -0.30 7.05 -42.02
CA THR A 753 0.98 7.79 -42.09
C THR A 753 1.81 7.63 -40.81
N MET A 754 1.17 7.19 -39.74
CA MET A 754 1.77 7.06 -38.42
C MET A 754 2.33 5.66 -38.17
N ILE A 755 1.80 4.63 -38.85
CA ILE A 755 2.24 3.22 -38.69
C ILE A 755 3.41 2.96 -39.60
N GLN A 756 4.52 2.42 -39.09
CA GLN A 756 5.66 2.02 -39.91
C GLN A 756 5.48 0.61 -40.43
N THR A 757 6.00 0.35 -41.63
CA THR A 757 5.97 -1.00 -42.25
C THR A 757 6.73 -2.04 -41.43
N SER A 758 7.78 -1.63 -40.69
CA SER A 758 8.52 -2.49 -39.76
C SER A 758 7.67 -3.06 -38.62
N ASP A 759 6.58 -2.37 -38.26
CA ASP A 759 5.71 -2.77 -37.14
C ASP A 759 4.53 -3.62 -37.58
N MET A 760 4.39 -3.81 -38.90
CA MET A 760 3.30 -4.56 -39.47
C MET A 760 3.66 -6.06 -39.62
N SER A 761 2.79 -6.93 -39.11
CA SER A 761 2.86 -8.38 -39.37
C SER A 761 2.29 -8.73 -40.75
N SER A 762 1.23 -8.04 -41.16
CA SER A 762 0.64 -8.18 -42.47
C SER A 762 -0.14 -6.96 -42.92
N LEU A 763 -0.25 -6.76 -44.25
CA LEU A 763 -1.11 -5.77 -44.88
C LEU A 763 -2.03 -6.50 -45.88
N SER A 764 -3.33 -6.38 -45.71
CA SER A 764 -4.32 -7.03 -46.55
C SER A 764 -5.27 -6.04 -47.20
N LEU A 765 -5.54 -6.23 -48.47
CA LEU A 765 -6.52 -5.46 -49.24
C LEU A 765 -7.72 -6.35 -49.56
N LEU A 766 -8.90 -6.00 -48.96
CA LEU A 766 -10.16 -6.72 -49.16
C LEU A 766 -10.98 -6.02 -50.25
N ARG A 767 -11.60 -6.78 -51.14
CA ARG A 767 -12.37 -6.29 -52.27
C ARG A 767 -13.66 -7.10 -52.47
N GLY A 768 -14.72 -6.44 -52.91
CA GLY A 768 -15.94 -7.13 -53.31
C GLY A 768 -16.56 -7.96 -52.18
N ALA A 769 -16.77 -9.24 -52.43
CA ALA A 769 -17.40 -10.14 -51.47
C ALA A 769 -16.59 -10.30 -50.15
N ASP A 770 -15.25 -10.19 -50.19
CA ASP A 770 -14.44 -10.32 -49.01
C ASP A 770 -14.56 -9.08 -48.05
N ALA A 771 -14.80 -7.90 -48.63
CA ALA A 771 -15.08 -6.69 -47.87
C ALA A 771 -16.52 -6.65 -47.32
N ALA A 772 -17.42 -7.48 -47.83
CA ALA A 772 -18.82 -7.55 -47.35
C ALA A 772 -18.92 -8.02 -45.87
N ILE A 773 -17.91 -8.66 -45.34
CA ILE A 773 -17.81 -9.00 -43.91
C ILE A 773 -17.90 -7.75 -42.99
N LEU A 774 -17.57 -6.57 -43.52
CA LEU A 774 -17.69 -5.29 -42.83
C LEU A 774 -19.07 -4.61 -43.04
N GLY A 775 -20.01 -5.32 -43.66
CA GLY A 775 -21.35 -4.80 -43.95
C GLY A 775 -21.35 -3.66 -44.97
N SER A 776 -22.23 -2.69 -44.84
CA SER A 776 -22.31 -1.53 -45.72
C SER A 776 -21.02 -0.70 -45.73
N ARG A 777 -20.27 -0.71 -44.68
CA ARG A 777 -18.95 -0.02 -44.54
C ARG A 777 -17.89 -0.55 -45.50
N GLY A 778 -17.97 -1.83 -45.84
CA GLY A 778 -17.04 -2.46 -46.78
C GLY A 778 -17.36 -2.27 -48.26
N ALA A 779 -18.36 -1.45 -48.63
CA ALA A 779 -18.78 -1.26 -50.00
C ALA A 779 -17.66 -0.71 -50.94
N ALA A 780 -16.80 0.15 -50.41
CA ALA A 780 -15.62 0.70 -51.11
C ALA A 780 -14.37 -0.18 -51.01
N GLY A 781 -14.44 -1.32 -50.32
CA GLY A 781 -13.33 -2.18 -49.94
C GLY A 781 -12.79 -1.86 -48.58
N ALA A 782 -11.78 -2.64 -48.15
CA ALA A 782 -11.13 -2.41 -46.85
C ALA A 782 -9.60 -2.69 -46.94
N ILE A 783 -8.87 -1.96 -46.11
CA ILE A 783 -7.45 -2.12 -45.84
C ILE A 783 -7.28 -2.66 -44.45
N VAL A 784 -6.76 -3.88 -44.30
CA VAL A 784 -6.59 -4.54 -43.00
C VAL A 784 -5.09 -4.65 -42.68
N ILE A 785 -4.70 -4.08 -41.56
CA ILE A 785 -3.33 -4.08 -41.04
C ILE A 785 -3.31 -4.90 -39.77
N THR A 786 -2.40 -5.88 -39.71
CA THR A 786 -2.09 -6.58 -38.46
C THR A 786 -0.71 -6.16 -38.03
N LEU A 787 -0.60 -5.73 -36.76
CA LEU A 787 0.68 -5.30 -36.19
C LEU A 787 1.44 -6.50 -35.59
N LYS A 788 2.78 -6.41 -35.51
CA LYS A 788 3.63 -7.42 -34.87
C LYS A 788 3.39 -7.44 -33.36
N GLU A 789 3.22 -8.61 -32.79
CA GLU A 789 3.17 -8.78 -31.33
C GLU A 789 4.61 -8.80 -30.75
N GLY A 790 4.76 -8.47 -29.44
CA GLY A 790 6.04 -8.18 -28.80
C GLY A 790 7.16 -9.24 -28.92
N LYS A 791 6.88 -10.45 -29.43
CA LYS A 791 7.89 -11.48 -29.80
C LYS A 791 8.43 -11.35 -31.21
N ASP A 792 7.72 -10.65 -32.07
CA ASP A 792 7.99 -10.53 -33.51
C ASP A 792 8.66 -9.20 -33.86
N LEU A 793 8.87 -8.33 -32.84
CA LEU A 793 9.50 -7.03 -33.05
C LEU A 793 11.01 -7.19 -33.24
N PRO A 794 11.61 -6.45 -34.18
CA PRO A 794 13.04 -6.53 -34.46
C PRO A 794 13.88 -6.16 -33.23
N ALA A 795 15.03 -6.81 -33.03
CA ALA A 795 15.93 -6.60 -31.89
C ALA A 795 16.58 -5.19 -31.84
N ARG A 796 16.36 -4.33 -32.84
CA ARG A 796 16.71 -2.92 -32.82
C ARG A 796 15.43 -2.09 -32.95
N PRO A 797 15.06 -1.30 -31.93
CA PRO A 797 13.90 -0.43 -32.03
C PRO A 797 14.07 0.54 -33.20
N ALA A 798 13.06 0.60 -34.07
CA ALA A 798 13.02 1.63 -35.08
C ALA A 798 13.02 3.01 -34.40
N ARG A 799 13.89 3.91 -34.90
CA ARG A 799 13.95 5.25 -34.32
C ARG A 799 12.60 5.97 -34.50
N GLY A 800 12.20 6.70 -33.48
CA GLY A 800 10.92 7.44 -33.48
C GLY A 800 9.71 6.59 -33.15
N ILE A 801 9.89 5.32 -32.74
CA ILE A 801 8.83 4.45 -32.28
C ILE A 801 9.31 3.63 -31.10
N ILE A 802 8.46 3.51 -30.05
CA ILE A 802 8.68 2.63 -28.91
C ILE A 802 7.36 2.01 -28.46
N THR A 803 7.43 0.78 -27.99
CA THR A 803 6.31 0.14 -27.28
C THR A 803 6.49 0.25 -25.79
N CYS A 804 5.42 0.51 -25.05
CA CYS A 804 5.41 0.50 -23.59
C CYS A 804 4.12 -0.12 -23.07
N THR A 805 4.22 -0.79 -21.91
CA THR A 805 3.07 -1.40 -21.21
C THR A 805 3.06 -0.85 -19.78
N PRO A 806 2.57 0.39 -19.58
CA PRO A 806 2.49 0.99 -18.25
C PRO A 806 1.44 0.26 -17.40
N LEU A 807 1.56 0.36 -16.07
CA LEU A 807 0.59 -0.22 -15.15
C LEU A 807 -0.76 0.49 -15.32
N GLY A 808 -1.71 -0.18 -15.96
CA GLY A 808 -3.10 0.24 -16.10
C GLY A 808 -3.94 -0.10 -14.88
N TYR A 809 -5.19 0.37 -14.85
CA TYR A 809 -6.10 -0.03 -13.79
C TYR A 809 -6.65 -1.45 -14.04
N SER A 810 -6.77 -2.21 -12.95
CA SER A 810 -7.43 -3.52 -12.96
C SER A 810 -8.94 -3.35 -12.95
N ASP A 811 -9.66 -4.15 -13.73
CA ASP A 811 -11.13 -4.20 -13.65
C ASP A 811 -11.56 -4.66 -12.27
N SER A 812 -12.68 -4.14 -11.77
CA SER A 812 -13.34 -4.63 -10.58
C SER A 812 -13.84 -6.06 -10.81
N VAL A 813 -13.74 -6.87 -9.78
CA VAL A 813 -14.19 -8.27 -9.79
C VAL A 813 -15.39 -8.39 -8.85
N GLU A 814 -16.44 -9.05 -9.27
CA GLU A 814 -17.61 -9.32 -8.44
C GLU A 814 -17.41 -10.60 -7.64
N PHE A 815 -17.85 -10.57 -6.38
CA PHE A 815 -17.87 -11.76 -5.53
C PHE A 815 -19.00 -12.69 -5.98
N TYR A 816 -18.64 -13.91 -6.37
CA TYR A 816 -19.64 -14.92 -6.74
C TYR A 816 -20.24 -15.55 -5.50
N GLN A 817 -21.56 -15.50 -5.40
CA GLN A 817 -22.33 -16.13 -4.35
C GLN A 817 -23.13 -17.32 -4.92
N PRO A 818 -22.92 -18.55 -4.41
CA PRO A 818 -23.79 -19.67 -4.79
C PRO A 818 -25.24 -19.45 -4.37
N THR A 819 -26.18 -19.81 -5.23
CA THR A 819 -27.62 -19.79 -4.92
C THR A 819 -28.14 -21.21 -4.83
N TYR A 820 -28.95 -21.49 -3.81
CA TYR A 820 -29.60 -22.79 -3.59
C TYR A 820 -31.13 -22.65 -3.64
N ASP A 821 -31.61 -21.98 -4.66
CA ASP A 821 -32.99 -21.64 -4.89
C ASP A 821 -33.84 -22.78 -5.48
N THR A 822 -33.22 -23.85 -6.00
CA THR A 822 -33.89 -25.01 -6.55
C THR A 822 -33.54 -26.30 -5.81
N PRO A 823 -34.43 -27.34 -5.80
CA PRO A 823 -34.13 -28.62 -5.16
C PRO A 823 -32.84 -29.30 -5.70
N GLU A 824 -32.56 -29.17 -6.99
CA GLU A 824 -31.39 -29.75 -7.66
C GLU A 824 -30.10 -29.11 -7.11
N LYS A 825 -30.09 -27.79 -6.94
CA LYS A 825 -28.97 -27.07 -6.37
C LYS A 825 -28.78 -27.40 -4.88
N LYS A 826 -29.88 -27.50 -4.11
CA LYS A 826 -29.83 -27.87 -2.70
C LYS A 826 -29.28 -29.28 -2.48
N ASN A 827 -29.66 -30.24 -3.33
CA ASN A 827 -29.29 -31.62 -3.25
C ASN A 827 -28.03 -31.97 -4.06
N ALA A 828 -27.31 -31.00 -4.59
CA ALA A 828 -26.07 -31.24 -5.32
C ALA A 828 -25.10 -32.04 -4.44
N GLN A 829 -24.54 -33.14 -4.99
CA GLN A 829 -23.64 -34.05 -4.25
C GLN A 829 -22.34 -33.36 -3.78
N ARG A 830 -22.06 -32.22 -4.34
CA ARG A 830 -20.85 -31.49 -4.10
C ARG A 830 -20.96 -30.65 -2.83
N SER A 831 -19.98 -30.83 -1.91
CA SER A 831 -19.94 -30.06 -0.66
C SER A 831 -19.58 -28.60 -0.92
N ASP A 832 -20.30 -27.70 -0.24
CA ASP A 832 -19.99 -26.28 -0.16
C ASP A 832 -19.29 -25.99 1.18
N LEU A 833 -17.97 -25.88 1.15
CA LEU A 833 -17.11 -25.68 2.33
C LEU A 833 -16.39 -24.31 2.27
N ARG A 834 -16.97 -23.34 1.57
CA ARG A 834 -16.37 -22.00 1.45
C ARG A 834 -16.21 -21.35 2.82
N SER A 835 -15.05 -20.73 3.05
CA SER A 835 -14.72 -20.04 4.30
C SER A 835 -15.25 -18.60 4.31
N THR A 836 -15.21 -17.89 3.16
CA THR A 836 -15.90 -16.61 2.96
C THR A 836 -17.29 -16.92 2.40
N ILE A 837 -18.31 -16.75 3.24
CA ILE A 837 -19.70 -17.06 2.90
C ILE A 837 -20.30 -15.94 2.05
N TYR A 838 -20.04 -14.68 2.47
CA TYR A 838 -20.52 -13.50 1.79
C TYR A 838 -19.48 -12.37 1.87
N TRP A 839 -19.33 -11.66 0.79
CA TRP A 839 -18.50 -10.45 0.72
C TRP A 839 -19.22 -9.38 -0.10
N ASN A 840 -19.34 -8.18 0.47
CA ASN A 840 -19.82 -7.02 -0.27
C ASN A 840 -18.96 -5.80 0.06
N PRO A 841 -18.21 -5.26 -0.91
CA PRO A 841 -17.36 -4.08 -0.71
C PRO A 841 -18.17 -2.79 -0.54
N ALA A 842 -19.48 -2.79 -0.83
CA ALA A 842 -20.33 -1.60 -0.80
C ALA A 842 -21.70 -1.89 -0.18
N LEU A 843 -21.72 -2.12 1.14
CA LEU A 843 -22.93 -2.21 1.90
C LEU A 843 -23.62 -0.83 1.91
N GLN A 844 -24.75 -0.72 1.23
CA GLN A 844 -25.52 0.51 1.10
C GLN A 844 -26.63 0.55 2.14
N LEU A 845 -26.63 1.58 2.98
CA LEU A 845 -27.73 1.90 3.88
C LEU A 845 -28.66 2.87 3.16
N ASN A 846 -29.99 2.64 3.28
CA ASN A 846 -31.01 3.54 2.74
C ASN A 846 -31.14 4.82 3.60
N ALA A 847 -32.08 5.72 3.25
CA ALA A 847 -32.31 6.97 3.97
C ALA A 847 -32.71 6.79 5.45
N GLU A 848 -33.25 5.62 5.82
CA GLU A 848 -33.60 5.24 7.18
C GLU A 848 -32.42 4.56 7.93
N GLY A 849 -31.23 4.50 7.31
CA GLY A 849 -30.04 3.86 7.88
C GLY A 849 -30.14 2.33 7.90
N LYS A 850 -30.90 1.73 6.98
CA LYS A 850 -31.16 0.30 6.94
C LYS A 850 -30.66 -0.33 5.63
N ALA A 851 -30.28 -1.61 5.72
CA ALA A 851 -29.99 -2.47 4.58
C ALA A 851 -30.54 -3.88 4.84
N THR A 852 -30.86 -4.60 3.76
CA THR A 852 -31.14 -6.03 3.80
C THR A 852 -30.13 -6.71 2.89
N ILE A 853 -29.46 -7.74 3.38
CA ILE A 853 -28.59 -8.60 2.59
C ILE A 853 -29.12 -10.02 2.62
N GLU A 854 -28.94 -10.72 1.52
CA GLU A 854 -29.37 -12.10 1.37
C GLU A 854 -28.21 -12.97 0.90
N TYR A 855 -28.06 -14.12 1.51
CA TYR A 855 -27.07 -15.13 1.12
C TYR A 855 -27.54 -16.53 1.49
N TYR A 856 -26.77 -17.55 1.12
CA TYR A 856 -27.06 -18.93 1.47
C TYR A 856 -25.94 -19.48 2.36
N THR A 857 -26.31 -20.23 3.41
CA THR A 857 -25.39 -20.93 4.27
C THR A 857 -24.56 -21.99 3.49
N PRO A 858 -23.33 -22.29 3.90
CA PRO A 858 -22.56 -23.42 3.35
C PRO A 858 -23.08 -24.75 3.92
N ASP A 859 -22.38 -25.86 3.64
CA ASP A 859 -22.65 -27.16 4.26
C ASP A 859 -22.13 -27.26 5.71
N SER A 860 -21.42 -26.24 6.18
CA SER A 860 -21.05 -26.09 7.58
C SER A 860 -22.27 -25.70 8.41
N THR A 861 -22.34 -26.25 9.64
CA THR A 861 -23.30 -25.86 10.68
C THR A 861 -22.65 -25.03 11.79
N ALA A 862 -21.44 -24.54 11.57
CA ALA A 862 -20.75 -23.69 12.53
C ALA A 862 -21.34 -22.28 12.53
N PRO A 863 -21.22 -21.54 13.63
CA PRO A 863 -21.60 -20.13 13.67
C PRO A 863 -20.88 -19.31 12.59
N GLU A 864 -21.50 -18.24 12.17
CA GLU A 864 -20.95 -17.32 11.19
C GLU A 864 -20.57 -15.99 11.85
N ASP A 865 -19.38 -15.49 11.53
CA ASP A 865 -18.94 -14.19 12.00
C ASP A 865 -19.17 -13.13 10.92
N ILE A 866 -19.91 -12.10 11.29
CA ILE A 866 -20.23 -10.94 10.48
C ILE A 866 -19.31 -9.81 10.91
N ILE A 867 -18.55 -9.25 9.96
CA ILE A 867 -17.70 -8.09 10.18
C ILE A 867 -18.15 -6.98 9.23
N ILE A 868 -18.52 -5.83 9.78
CA ILE A 868 -18.80 -4.61 9.04
C ILE A 868 -17.74 -3.59 9.41
N GLU A 869 -17.08 -3.03 8.41
CA GLU A 869 -16.11 -1.94 8.56
C GLU A 869 -16.50 -0.77 7.65
N GLY A 870 -16.17 0.45 8.07
CA GLY A 870 -16.42 1.60 7.23
C GLY A 870 -16.23 2.93 7.89
N VAL A 871 -16.60 3.96 7.11
CA VAL A 871 -16.54 5.37 7.52
C VAL A 871 -17.84 6.04 7.11
N ASP A 872 -18.45 6.77 8.06
CA ASP A 872 -19.64 7.55 7.77
C ASP A 872 -19.30 8.82 6.96
N LYS A 873 -20.31 9.52 6.45
CA LYS A 873 -20.13 10.76 5.70
C LYS A 873 -19.43 11.89 6.47
N ASN A 874 -19.46 11.82 7.81
CA ASN A 874 -18.81 12.79 8.68
C ASN A 874 -17.37 12.41 9.04
N GLY A 875 -16.89 11.25 8.55
CA GLY A 875 -15.55 10.75 8.81
C GLY A 875 -15.44 9.88 10.05
N LYS A 876 -16.56 9.48 10.65
CA LYS A 876 -16.53 8.61 11.81
C LYS A 876 -16.27 7.17 11.39
N VAL A 877 -15.18 6.61 11.92
CA VAL A 877 -14.72 5.26 11.66
C VAL A 877 -15.48 4.27 12.52
N CYS A 878 -15.93 3.16 11.95
CA CYS A 878 -16.65 2.13 12.71
C CYS A 878 -16.27 0.71 12.28
N ARG A 879 -16.33 -0.20 13.23
CA ARG A 879 -16.19 -1.65 13.06
C ARG A 879 -17.18 -2.38 13.97
N ILE A 880 -17.89 -3.33 13.41
CA ILE A 880 -18.83 -4.18 14.14
C ILE A 880 -18.48 -5.62 13.87
N VAL A 881 -18.48 -6.43 14.92
CA VAL A 881 -18.31 -7.88 14.84
C VAL A 881 -19.50 -8.51 15.57
N GLN A 882 -20.23 -9.37 14.88
CA GLN A 882 -21.35 -10.10 15.45
C GLN A 882 -21.31 -11.54 14.98
N THR A 883 -21.55 -12.49 15.89
CA THR A 883 -21.67 -13.91 15.56
C THR A 883 -23.15 -14.28 15.51
N ILE A 884 -23.55 -15.02 14.47
CA ILE A 884 -24.87 -15.65 14.37
C ILE A 884 -24.70 -17.17 14.41
N ASN A 885 -25.70 -17.87 14.95
CA ASN A 885 -25.67 -19.35 15.05
C ASN A 885 -26.41 -19.95 13.84
N ASN A 886 -25.87 -21.02 13.28
CA ASN A 886 -26.50 -21.86 12.26
C ASN A 886 -27.17 -23.08 12.88
#